data_11f8875f37a612de506bf6c6cefac910
#
_entry.id   11f8875f37a612de506bf6c6cefac910
#
_cell.length_a   1.000
_cell.length_b   1.000
_cell.length_c   1.000
_cell.angle_alpha   90.00
_cell.angle_beta   90.00
_cell.angle_gamma   90.00
#
_symmetry.space_group_name_H-M   'P 1'
#
loop_
_entity.id
_entity.type
_entity.pdbx_description
1 polymer ?
#
loop_
_entity_poly.entity_id
_entity_poly.type
_entity_poly.pdbx_seq_one_letter_code
_entity_poly.pdbx_strand_id
1 'polypeptide(L)'
;MDITPPPGASLFGYGPEGKRAQGHRQRLHARALVMEDSDGERIAFVTAELGAVSALLQRRISELTSAYGIGTDRLILAATHTHAGPTHFFGLAYDQFSGEMSYGGYDEAWTRELAQRIASAVTGAVKAMRPGRVQWTSFPIWGVTFNRAIEPYRRNEPEWEPLFPPASGLDEEQSAVDPTWRMLRVDLMQDDGQYRPAGAFSIFAIHGTGIPSANVLYDSDLHGLISKALERRWDGTNAGGSGEFNTVHLFANGSQADVTAMPASTRCALPAPGPDVDTTNTVKAMLSHDWIPVPPDSARACIDRSIAHMRVLAQQIVDQVDARFSSMQPMDSLVQIRRAFRTIEPPLEDGFCPRPRVGTATLAGPLDGHTRQFAAGVRHITEGESAALSTPRRFWQCHWPKRILAGDFVQNLILDAFPLPLEAQLAAVRIGDRVLLTLPWEVSTTAGGRMVDTVAAELDLPRDHVGVVALVNGYLQYLTTPEEYRAQHYEGASNIYGPNTATALQTQMLSLARSISGADPSPRPLLRKIVIHPTVEREAVPHLSMETAVRNREIASATCSDGTVRVHWYDDPPGVLLRRAFPLIELHMRDASGRWRVVVEDDDLSLELRLLESAPDAHGWEITWRPEILPAEVRFALPARNGLPELTRTITCR
;
A
#
# COMPACT_ATOMS: atom_id res chain seq x y z
N MET A 1 -0.68 -9.16 12.44
CA MET A 1 -1.19 -8.18 13.48
C MET A 1 -2.18 -7.24 12.80
N ASP A 2 -3.39 -7.18 13.30
CA ASP A 2 -4.41 -6.23 12.82
C ASP A 2 -4.04 -4.79 13.16
N ILE A 3 -4.06 -3.91 12.15
CA ILE A 3 -3.78 -2.47 12.26
C ILE A 3 -4.96 -1.61 11.83
N THR A 4 -6.16 -2.19 11.68
CA THR A 4 -7.36 -1.46 11.26
C THR A 4 -7.74 -0.42 12.31
N PRO A 5 -7.85 0.87 11.95
CA PRO A 5 -8.33 1.90 12.88
C PRO A 5 -9.84 1.90 13.00
N PRO A 6 -10.40 2.57 14.00
CA PRO A 6 -11.81 2.94 14.01
C PRO A 6 -12.19 3.76 12.76
N PRO A 7 -13.48 3.73 12.33
CA PRO A 7 -13.97 4.60 11.27
C PRO A 7 -13.71 6.08 11.54
N GLY A 8 -13.52 6.87 10.47
CA GLY A 8 -13.40 8.33 10.55
C GLY A 8 -12.07 8.91 10.07
N ALA A 9 -10.98 8.12 10.00
CA ALA A 9 -9.77 8.60 9.35
C ALA A 9 -9.95 8.74 7.84
N SER A 10 -9.25 9.69 7.22
CA SER A 10 -9.24 9.85 5.77
C SER A 10 -8.52 8.69 5.12
N LEU A 11 -9.00 8.32 3.92
CA LEU A 11 -8.37 7.32 3.07
C LEU A 11 -7.22 7.95 2.28
N PHE A 12 -6.15 7.19 2.13
CA PHE A 12 -4.94 7.61 1.39
C PHE A 12 -5.15 7.59 -0.13
N GLY A 13 -4.38 8.37 -0.88
CA GLY A 13 -4.02 8.13 -2.27
C GLY A 13 -4.88 8.78 -3.33
N TYR A 14 -6.12 9.18 -3.03
CA TYR A 14 -7.02 9.81 -4.02
C TYR A 14 -7.11 11.32 -3.88
N GLY A 15 -6.18 11.93 -3.18
CA GLY A 15 -6.09 13.37 -3.03
C GLY A 15 -7.40 14.00 -2.55
N PRO A 16 -7.81 15.11 -3.16
CA PRO A 16 -9.04 15.77 -2.78
C PRO A 16 -10.31 14.93 -2.94
N GLU A 17 -10.28 13.86 -3.70
CA GLU A 17 -11.42 12.94 -3.89
C GLU A 17 -11.51 11.86 -2.82
N GLY A 18 -10.46 11.67 -2.01
CA GLY A 18 -10.46 10.72 -0.92
C GLY A 18 -11.56 11.00 0.10
N LYS A 19 -12.03 9.95 0.74
CA LYS A 19 -13.16 9.98 1.66
C LYS A 19 -12.71 9.63 3.07
N ARG A 20 -13.53 9.98 4.07
CA ARG A 20 -13.38 9.44 5.43
C ARG A 20 -13.99 8.05 5.48
N ALA A 21 -13.27 7.14 6.11
CA ALA A 21 -13.74 5.77 6.26
C ALA A 21 -14.97 5.69 7.16
N GLN A 22 -15.99 4.97 6.69
CA GLN A 22 -17.22 4.69 7.44
C GLN A 22 -17.19 3.31 8.10
N GLY A 23 -16.17 2.51 7.84
CA GLY A 23 -16.01 1.15 8.30
C GLY A 23 -14.91 0.43 7.52
N HIS A 24 -15.02 -0.88 7.38
CA HIS A 24 -14.08 -1.67 6.59
C HIS A 24 -14.78 -2.75 5.74
N ARG A 25 -14.11 -3.17 4.68
CA ARG A 25 -14.46 -4.36 3.89
C ARG A 25 -13.46 -5.46 4.20
N GLN A 26 -12.19 -5.15 4.09
CA GLN A 26 -11.11 -6.01 4.54
C GLN A 26 -10.40 -5.33 5.71
N ARG A 27 -10.03 -6.10 6.74
CA ARG A 27 -9.16 -5.61 7.80
C ARG A 27 -7.75 -5.38 7.27
N LEU A 28 -7.08 -4.40 7.84
CA LEU A 28 -5.70 -4.05 7.49
C LEU A 28 -4.72 -4.75 8.43
N HIS A 29 -3.64 -5.29 7.86
CA HIS A 29 -2.65 -6.06 8.62
C HIS A 29 -1.24 -5.52 8.45
N ALA A 30 -0.44 -5.69 9.50
CA ALA A 30 1.01 -5.63 9.42
C ALA A 30 1.57 -7.04 9.63
N ARG A 31 2.46 -7.47 8.72
CA ARG A 31 3.13 -8.78 8.76
C ARG A 31 4.61 -8.59 8.89
N ALA A 32 5.27 -9.43 9.69
CA ALA A 32 6.70 -9.32 9.96
C ALA A 32 7.42 -10.65 9.77
N LEU A 33 8.57 -10.59 9.12
CA LEU A 33 9.57 -11.64 9.04
C LEU A 33 10.87 -11.12 9.66
N VAL A 34 11.37 -11.81 10.70
CA VAL A 34 12.67 -11.53 11.30
C VAL A 34 13.62 -12.66 10.99
N MET A 35 14.78 -12.32 10.48
CA MET A 35 15.87 -13.27 10.18
C MET A 35 17.11 -12.89 10.98
N GLU A 36 17.84 -13.91 11.42
CA GLU A 36 19.15 -13.79 12.06
C GLU A 36 20.08 -14.85 11.47
N ASP A 37 21.26 -14.45 11.08
CA ASP A 37 22.28 -15.38 10.57
C ASP A 37 23.19 -15.95 11.69
N SER A 38 24.12 -16.82 11.30
CA SER A 38 25.06 -17.44 12.24
C SER A 38 26.00 -16.45 12.94
N ASP A 39 26.19 -15.27 12.38
CA ASP A 39 27.06 -14.22 12.93
C ASP A 39 26.28 -13.29 13.89
N GLY A 40 24.96 -13.53 14.05
CA GLY A 40 24.05 -12.73 14.86
C GLY A 40 23.58 -11.44 14.17
N GLU A 41 23.82 -11.31 12.86
CA GLU A 41 23.23 -10.21 12.10
C GLU A 41 21.73 -10.43 11.92
N ARG A 42 20.96 -9.44 12.31
CA ARG A 42 19.50 -9.50 12.34
C ARG A 42 18.89 -8.44 11.45
N ILE A 43 17.81 -8.82 10.75
CA ILE A 43 16.99 -7.91 9.94
C ILE A 43 15.51 -8.25 10.09
N ALA A 44 14.66 -7.22 10.06
CA ALA A 44 13.21 -7.36 10.05
C ALA A 44 12.63 -6.77 8.76
N PHE A 45 11.90 -7.59 8.01
CA PHE A 45 11.02 -7.15 6.94
C PHE A 45 9.61 -7.04 7.48
N VAL A 46 8.98 -5.92 7.24
CA VAL A 46 7.58 -5.66 7.63
C VAL A 46 6.83 -5.12 6.42
N THR A 47 5.71 -5.72 6.11
CA THR A 47 4.74 -5.13 5.17
C THR A 47 3.51 -4.66 5.95
N ALA A 48 3.09 -3.42 5.71
CA ALA A 48 1.92 -2.84 6.33
C ALA A 48 0.89 -2.47 5.25
N GLU A 49 -0.35 -2.87 5.43
CA GLU A 49 -1.45 -2.54 4.52
C GLU A 49 -1.88 -1.08 4.73
N LEU A 50 -0.98 -0.19 4.32
CA LEU A 50 -1.09 1.26 4.36
C LEU A 50 -0.80 1.83 2.97
N GLY A 51 -1.26 3.05 2.69
CA GLY A 51 -0.96 3.73 1.43
C GLY A 51 0.53 4.07 1.30
N ALA A 52 1.13 4.56 2.37
CA ALA A 52 2.56 4.79 2.50
C ALA A 52 2.98 4.67 3.97
N VAL A 53 4.28 4.66 4.22
CA VAL A 53 4.84 4.76 5.57
C VAL A 53 5.58 6.09 5.73
N SER A 54 5.59 6.64 6.94
CA SER A 54 6.36 7.85 7.22
C SER A 54 7.67 7.53 7.95
N ALA A 55 8.69 8.36 7.76
CA ALA A 55 9.94 8.25 8.51
C ALA A 55 9.71 8.39 10.03
N LEU A 56 8.69 9.16 10.45
CA LEU A 56 8.25 9.27 11.83
C LEU A 56 7.75 7.93 12.38
N LEU A 57 6.87 7.27 11.63
CA LEU A 57 6.31 5.96 12.01
C LEU A 57 7.43 4.91 12.11
N GLN A 58 8.29 4.83 11.09
CA GLN A 58 9.45 3.92 11.08
C GLN A 58 10.35 4.13 12.30
N ARG A 59 10.65 5.39 12.64
CA ARG A 59 11.49 5.73 13.79
C ARG A 59 10.85 5.27 15.10
N ARG A 60 9.56 5.52 15.30
CA ARG A 60 8.84 5.08 16.51
C ARG A 60 8.80 3.56 16.64
N ILE A 61 8.61 2.84 15.55
CA ILE A 61 8.66 1.38 15.56
C ILE A 61 10.08 0.91 15.94
N SER A 62 11.11 1.48 15.33
CA SER A 62 12.50 1.10 15.63
C SER A 62 12.91 1.38 17.07
N GLU A 63 12.40 2.46 17.68
CA GLU A 63 12.59 2.75 19.12
C GLU A 63 11.96 1.66 19.99
N LEU A 64 10.74 1.22 19.66
CA LEU A 64 10.02 0.15 20.38
C LEU A 64 10.65 -1.23 20.19
N THR A 65 11.35 -1.47 19.08
CA THR A 65 11.94 -2.77 18.74
C THR A 65 13.44 -2.85 18.98
N SER A 66 14.07 -1.73 19.36
CA SER A 66 15.53 -1.64 19.59
C SER A 66 16.05 -2.61 20.64
N ALA A 67 15.31 -2.81 21.74
CA ALA A 67 15.64 -3.78 22.79
C ALA A 67 15.64 -5.25 22.29
N TYR A 68 15.03 -5.51 21.16
CA TYR A 68 15.00 -6.81 20.49
C TYR A 68 16.05 -6.93 19.35
N GLY A 69 16.98 -5.96 19.27
CA GLY A 69 18.04 -5.93 18.28
C GLY A 69 17.59 -5.41 16.91
N ILE A 70 16.38 -4.85 16.77
CA ILE A 70 15.86 -4.26 15.55
C ILE A 70 15.83 -2.74 15.71
N GLY A 71 16.92 -2.08 15.31
CA GLY A 71 17.03 -0.62 15.22
C GLY A 71 16.64 -0.10 13.84
N THR A 72 16.83 1.21 13.63
CA THR A 72 16.44 1.91 12.38
C THR A 72 17.07 1.30 11.12
N ASP A 73 18.32 0.88 11.20
CA ASP A 73 19.10 0.31 10.10
C ASP A 73 18.84 -1.20 9.86
N ARG A 74 17.99 -1.80 10.68
CA ARG A 74 17.60 -3.22 10.63
C ARG A 74 16.11 -3.43 10.38
N LEU A 75 15.36 -2.34 10.30
CA LEU A 75 13.92 -2.36 10.05
C LEU A 75 13.63 -1.90 8.61
N ILE A 76 13.14 -2.82 7.79
CA ILE A 76 12.64 -2.57 6.44
C ILE A 76 11.12 -2.57 6.51
N LEU A 77 10.51 -1.39 6.63
CA LEU A 77 9.08 -1.21 6.73
C LEU A 77 8.52 -0.75 5.37
N ALA A 78 7.83 -1.62 4.67
CA ALA A 78 7.23 -1.37 3.37
C ALA A 78 5.71 -1.17 3.47
N ALA A 79 5.17 -0.21 2.73
CA ALA A 79 3.73 -0.10 2.52
C ALA A 79 3.27 -0.95 1.34
N THR A 80 2.07 -1.51 1.41
CA THR A 80 1.42 -2.19 0.27
C THR A 80 0.83 -1.21 -0.73
N HIS A 81 0.71 0.05 -0.36
CA HIS A 81 0.16 1.12 -1.16
C HIS A 81 -1.35 1.03 -1.42
N THR A 82 -2.11 0.46 -0.50
CA THR A 82 -3.58 0.51 -0.60
C THR A 82 -4.08 1.95 -0.53
N HIS A 83 -4.86 2.37 -1.52
CA HIS A 83 -5.52 3.69 -1.53
C HIS A 83 -6.81 3.72 -0.66
N ALA A 84 -7.06 2.66 0.06
CA ALA A 84 -8.14 2.56 1.05
C ALA A 84 -7.61 2.35 2.48
N GLY A 85 -6.35 2.68 2.74
CA GLY A 85 -5.73 2.70 4.07
C GLY A 85 -5.91 4.03 4.80
N PRO A 86 -5.69 4.08 6.12
CA PRO A 86 -5.81 5.29 6.92
C PRO A 86 -4.63 6.25 6.70
N THR A 87 -4.86 7.52 7.02
CA THR A 87 -3.87 8.59 7.15
C THR A 87 -3.66 8.98 8.64
N HIS A 88 -3.36 10.22 8.97
CA HIS A 88 -3.23 10.80 10.31
C HIS A 88 -1.96 10.40 11.10
N PHE A 89 -0.94 9.86 10.44
CA PHE A 89 0.34 9.48 11.06
C PHE A 89 1.58 10.08 10.38
N PHE A 90 1.39 11.04 9.49
CA PHE A 90 2.48 11.76 8.84
C PHE A 90 2.80 13.05 9.60
N GLY A 91 4.08 13.32 9.79
CA GLY A 91 4.55 14.46 10.58
C GLY A 91 4.81 15.74 9.79
N LEU A 92 4.51 15.76 8.48
CA LEU A 92 4.70 16.90 7.59
C LEU A 92 3.37 17.40 7.04
N ALA A 93 3.19 18.72 7.02
CA ALA A 93 1.97 19.31 6.52
C ALA A 93 1.81 19.15 4.99
N TYR A 94 2.91 19.02 4.24
CA TYR A 94 2.85 18.68 2.81
C TYR A 94 2.10 17.37 2.58
N ASP A 95 2.34 16.38 3.41
CA ASP A 95 1.68 15.08 3.33
C ASP A 95 0.15 15.20 3.53
N GLN A 96 -0.30 16.28 4.16
CA GLN A 96 -1.72 16.59 4.33
C GLN A 96 -2.33 17.34 3.12
N PHE A 97 -1.50 18.04 2.34
CA PHE A 97 -1.92 18.91 1.25
C PHE A 97 -1.64 18.34 -0.14
N SER A 98 -0.64 17.50 -0.27
CA SER A 98 -0.33 16.87 -1.55
C SER A 98 -1.48 15.94 -1.92
N GLY A 99 -1.92 15.98 -3.14
CA GLY A 99 -3.04 15.25 -3.67
C GLY A 99 -3.20 13.77 -3.27
N GLU A 100 -2.27 13.22 -2.53
CA GLU A 100 -2.23 11.84 -2.04
C GLU A 100 -3.00 11.64 -0.73
N MET A 101 -3.08 12.68 0.13
CA MET A 101 -3.75 12.58 1.40
C MET A 101 -4.93 13.53 1.48
N SER A 102 -6.10 12.96 1.33
CA SER A 102 -7.35 13.68 1.46
C SER A 102 -7.64 13.98 2.91
N TYR A 103 -7.76 15.24 3.28
CA TYR A 103 -8.17 15.64 4.64
C TYR A 103 -7.33 15.01 5.77
N GLY A 104 -6.04 14.76 5.52
CA GLY A 104 -5.18 14.12 6.50
C GLY A 104 -4.73 15.10 7.58
N GLY A 105 -5.24 14.95 8.79
CA GLY A 105 -4.65 15.53 10.00
C GLY A 105 -3.52 14.68 10.56
N TYR A 106 -3.00 15.06 11.72
CA TYR A 106 -2.09 14.27 12.51
C TYR A 106 -2.70 13.94 13.86
N ASP A 107 -2.74 12.65 14.20
CA ASP A 107 -3.18 12.18 15.52
C ASP A 107 -2.02 11.44 16.23
N GLU A 108 -1.56 12.02 17.33
CA GLU A 108 -0.50 11.43 18.15
C GLU A 108 -0.92 10.09 18.78
N ALA A 109 -2.18 9.96 19.19
CA ALA A 109 -2.68 8.75 19.82
C ALA A 109 -2.76 7.61 18.80
N TRP A 110 -3.27 7.90 17.60
CA TRP A 110 -3.30 6.96 16.51
C TRP A 110 -1.89 6.57 16.03
N THR A 111 -1.00 7.54 15.82
CA THR A 111 0.38 7.27 15.41
C THR A 111 1.10 6.35 16.38
N ARG A 112 0.93 6.60 17.69
CA ARG A 112 1.51 5.76 18.74
C ARG A 112 0.92 4.36 18.74
N GLU A 113 -0.40 4.24 18.63
CA GLU A 113 -1.08 2.94 18.58
C GLU A 113 -0.66 2.13 17.36
N LEU A 114 -0.64 2.75 16.17
CA LEU A 114 -0.19 2.12 14.94
C LEU A 114 1.25 1.62 15.08
N ALA A 115 2.15 2.45 15.61
CA ALA A 115 3.54 2.06 15.87
C ALA A 115 3.64 0.87 16.84
N GLN A 116 2.85 0.87 17.91
CA GLN A 116 2.82 -0.23 18.89
C GLN A 116 2.32 -1.54 18.27
N ARG A 117 1.27 -1.49 17.44
CA ARG A 117 0.73 -2.67 16.77
C ARG A 117 1.73 -3.26 15.78
N ILE A 118 2.37 -2.42 14.97
CA ILE A 118 3.41 -2.88 14.03
C ILE A 118 4.63 -3.41 14.80
N ALA A 119 5.09 -2.72 15.84
CA ALA A 119 6.17 -3.20 16.71
C ALA A 119 5.83 -4.54 17.39
N SER A 120 4.55 -4.77 17.71
CA SER A 120 4.09 -6.06 18.25
C SER A 120 4.22 -7.19 17.24
N ALA A 121 3.99 -6.95 15.93
CA ALA A 121 4.26 -7.94 14.89
C ALA A 121 5.76 -8.31 14.85
N VAL A 122 6.65 -7.31 14.89
CA VAL A 122 8.11 -7.52 14.89
C VAL A 122 8.56 -8.28 16.14
N THR A 123 8.13 -7.84 17.32
CA THR A 123 8.55 -8.47 18.57
C THR A 123 7.96 -9.87 18.75
N GLY A 124 6.77 -10.10 18.21
CA GLY A 124 6.17 -11.44 18.10
C GLY A 124 7.02 -12.36 17.23
N ALA A 125 7.45 -11.89 16.06
CA ALA A 125 8.33 -12.63 15.16
C ALA A 125 9.68 -12.95 15.83
N VAL A 126 10.30 -11.98 16.53
CA VAL A 126 11.55 -12.22 17.28
C VAL A 126 11.37 -13.31 18.35
N LYS A 127 10.27 -13.29 19.09
CA LYS A 127 9.98 -14.31 20.13
C LYS A 127 9.69 -15.68 19.57
N ALA A 128 9.19 -15.75 18.33
CA ALA A 128 8.86 -16.99 17.63
C ALA A 128 10.03 -17.53 16.79
N MET A 129 11.21 -16.91 16.81
CA MET A 129 12.38 -17.35 16.03
C MET A 129 12.76 -18.78 16.36
N ARG A 130 13.01 -19.55 15.32
CA ARG A 130 13.46 -20.95 15.35
C ARG A 130 14.47 -21.16 14.22
N PRO A 131 15.27 -22.25 14.26
CA PRO A 131 16.09 -22.62 13.11
C PRO A 131 15.24 -22.70 11.85
N GLY A 132 15.67 -22.03 10.79
CA GLY A 132 14.94 -21.90 9.55
C GLY A 132 15.74 -22.37 8.35
N ARG A 133 15.02 -22.58 7.24
CA ARG A 133 15.58 -22.77 5.90
C ARG A 133 14.89 -21.80 4.96
N VAL A 134 15.62 -21.32 3.98
CA VAL A 134 15.10 -20.36 3.01
C VAL A 134 15.45 -20.77 1.59
N GLN A 135 14.61 -20.35 0.65
CA GLN A 135 14.88 -20.44 -0.77
C GLN A 135 14.30 -19.25 -1.51
N TRP A 136 15.09 -18.70 -2.43
CA TRP A 136 14.64 -17.67 -3.35
C TRP A 136 14.16 -18.29 -4.67
N THR A 137 13.18 -17.63 -5.27
CA THR A 137 12.76 -17.88 -6.65
C THR A 137 12.34 -16.58 -7.33
N SER A 138 12.51 -16.53 -8.65
CA SER A 138 11.99 -15.47 -9.51
C SER A 138 11.29 -16.10 -10.70
N PHE A 139 10.09 -15.59 -11.05
CA PHE A 139 9.31 -16.08 -12.18
C PHE A 139 8.37 -14.99 -12.70
N PRO A 140 7.97 -15.02 -13.97
CA PRO A 140 7.07 -14.01 -14.52
C PRO A 140 5.61 -14.31 -14.20
N ILE A 141 4.84 -13.25 -13.88
CA ILE A 141 3.39 -13.25 -13.88
C ILE A 141 2.94 -12.18 -14.88
N TRP A 142 2.53 -12.61 -16.07
CA TRP A 142 2.09 -11.74 -17.14
C TRP A 142 0.58 -11.58 -17.20
N GLY A 143 0.11 -10.44 -17.76
CA GLY A 143 -1.30 -10.19 -18.07
C GLY A 143 -2.17 -9.79 -16.88
N VAL A 144 -1.58 -9.60 -15.70
CA VAL A 144 -2.28 -9.19 -14.47
C VAL A 144 -2.00 -7.74 -14.07
N THR A 145 -1.05 -7.09 -14.73
CA THR A 145 -0.66 -5.69 -14.51
C THR A 145 -0.58 -4.96 -15.83
N PHE A 146 -0.77 -3.62 -15.76
CA PHE A 146 -0.88 -2.75 -16.91
C PHE A 146 -0.08 -1.48 -16.68
N ASN A 147 0.74 -1.06 -17.65
CA ASN A 147 1.40 0.24 -17.57
C ASN A 147 0.35 1.34 -17.82
N ARG A 148 0.23 2.29 -16.90
CA ARG A 148 -0.70 3.41 -16.98
C ARG A 148 -0.07 4.68 -17.55
N ALA A 149 1.23 4.67 -17.83
CA ALA A 149 2.02 5.81 -18.32
C ALA A 149 2.79 5.45 -19.60
N ILE A 150 2.11 4.88 -20.60
CA ILE A 150 2.72 4.35 -21.83
C ILE A 150 3.48 5.42 -22.62
N GLU A 151 2.95 6.66 -22.74
CA GLU A 151 3.65 7.71 -23.48
C GLU A 151 4.98 8.11 -22.85
N PRO A 152 5.07 8.38 -21.52
CA PRO A 152 6.36 8.52 -20.84
C PRO A 152 7.28 7.31 -20.96
N TYR A 153 6.74 6.10 -20.80
CA TYR A 153 7.51 4.85 -20.91
C TYR A 153 8.23 4.72 -22.28
N ARG A 154 7.52 5.00 -23.39
CA ARG A 154 8.08 4.97 -24.75
C ARG A 154 9.23 5.95 -25.01
N ARG A 155 9.42 6.94 -24.14
CA ARG A 155 10.50 7.94 -24.28
C ARG A 155 11.83 7.47 -23.74
N ASN A 156 11.88 6.32 -23.07
CA ASN A 156 13.11 5.79 -22.51
C ASN A 156 14.09 5.39 -23.62
N GLU A 157 15.31 5.93 -23.57
CA GLU A 157 16.42 5.59 -24.46
C GLU A 157 17.70 5.39 -23.62
N PRO A 158 18.32 4.21 -23.60
CA PRO A 158 17.84 2.99 -24.28
C PRO A 158 16.55 2.45 -23.67
N GLU A 159 15.77 1.75 -24.49
CA GLU A 159 14.59 1.00 -24.04
C GLU A 159 15.03 -0.06 -23.01
N TRP A 160 14.29 -0.17 -21.93
CA TRP A 160 14.55 -1.20 -20.92
C TRP A 160 13.79 -2.48 -21.26
N GLU A 161 14.51 -3.59 -21.23
CA GLU A 161 13.92 -4.90 -21.47
C GLU A 161 13.64 -5.62 -20.12
N PRO A 162 12.44 -6.16 -19.92
CA PRO A 162 12.13 -6.95 -18.72
C PRO A 162 12.99 -8.22 -18.67
N LEU A 163 13.17 -8.76 -17.47
CA LEU A 163 13.95 -9.99 -17.24
C LEU A 163 13.42 -11.18 -18.04
N PHE A 164 12.11 -11.28 -18.15
CA PHE A 164 11.42 -12.33 -18.88
C PHE A 164 10.76 -11.72 -20.12
N PRO A 165 10.91 -12.34 -21.31
CA PRO A 165 10.27 -11.83 -22.52
C PRO A 165 8.74 -11.86 -22.39
N PRO A 166 8.03 -10.87 -22.98
CA PRO A 166 6.58 -10.82 -22.95
C PRO A 166 5.94 -12.10 -23.49
N ALA A 167 4.87 -12.55 -22.83
CA ALA A 167 4.07 -13.65 -23.33
C ALA A 167 3.33 -13.25 -24.62
N SER A 168 3.04 -14.21 -25.50
CA SER A 168 2.31 -13.94 -26.74
C SER A 168 0.87 -13.48 -26.44
N GLY A 169 0.39 -12.51 -27.22
CA GLY A 169 -1.00 -12.01 -27.13
C GLY A 169 -1.23 -10.92 -26.11
N LEU A 170 -0.19 -10.42 -25.44
CA LEU A 170 -0.27 -9.23 -24.60
C LEU A 170 -0.35 -7.97 -25.45
N ASP A 171 -1.11 -6.99 -24.97
CA ASP A 171 -1.07 -5.63 -25.51
C ASP A 171 0.14 -4.85 -24.95
N GLU A 172 0.29 -3.61 -25.39
CA GLU A 172 1.43 -2.79 -24.97
C GLU A 172 1.37 -2.41 -23.48
N GLU A 173 0.17 -2.10 -22.93
CA GLU A 173 0.03 -1.80 -21.52
C GLU A 173 0.45 -2.99 -20.64
N GLN A 174 0.16 -4.21 -21.09
CA GLN A 174 0.51 -5.45 -20.39
C GLN A 174 1.98 -5.84 -20.54
N SER A 175 2.64 -5.45 -21.64
CA SER A 175 4.04 -5.80 -21.91
C SER A 175 5.05 -4.77 -21.38
N ALA A 176 4.63 -3.53 -21.14
CA ALA A 176 5.46 -2.43 -20.65
C ALA A 176 5.58 -2.38 -19.11
N VAL A 177 5.71 -3.53 -18.46
CA VAL A 177 5.80 -3.69 -16.98
C VAL A 177 6.92 -4.65 -16.59
N ASP A 178 7.38 -4.63 -15.33
CA ASP A 178 8.21 -5.72 -14.77
C ASP A 178 7.30 -6.86 -14.27
N PRO A 179 7.20 -7.99 -14.98
CA PRO A 179 6.35 -9.10 -14.61
C PRO A 179 6.94 -9.96 -13.50
N THR A 180 8.12 -9.61 -12.98
CA THR A 180 8.91 -10.49 -12.14
C THR A 180 8.35 -10.57 -10.73
N TRP A 181 7.74 -11.70 -10.39
CA TRP A 181 7.48 -12.08 -9.01
C TRP A 181 8.75 -12.63 -8.38
N ARG A 182 9.25 -11.98 -7.34
CA ARG A 182 10.39 -12.43 -6.54
C ARG A 182 9.88 -12.92 -5.20
N MET A 183 10.28 -14.11 -4.76
CA MET A 183 9.77 -14.72 -3.54
C MET A 183 10.86 -15.43 -2.75
N LEU A 184 10.94 -15.12 -1.46
CA LEU A 184 11.71 -15.86 -0.45
C LEU A 184 10.75 -16.74 0.35
N ARG A 185 10.80 -18.05 0.16
CA ARG A 185 10.09 -19.01 1.00
C ARG A 185 10.88 -19.26 2.27
N VAL A 186 10.18 -19.40 3.39
CA VAL A 186 10.75 -19.69 4.72
C VAL A 186 10.05 -20.92 5.29
N ASP A 187 10.85 -21.92 5.69
CA ASP A 187 10.40 -23.06 6.48
C ASP A 187 11.08 -23.01 7.85
N LEU A 188 10.32 -23.30 8.90
CA LEU A 188 10.80 -23.32 10.29
C LEU A 188 10.81 -24.73 10.86
N MET A 189 11.84 -25.03 11.67
CA MET A 189 11.95 -26.29 12.41
C MET A 189 10.85 -26.35 13.47
N GLN A 190 10.10 -27.44 13.46
CA GLN A 190 9.08 -27.72 14.46
C GLN A 190 9.66 -28.53 15.63
N ASP A 191 8.88 -28.71 16.69
CA ASP A 191 9.30 -29.42 17.90
C ASP A 191 9.62 -30.92 17.63
N ASP A 192 9.09 -31.47 16.53
CA ASP A 192 9.41 -32.83 16.05
C ASP A 192 10.67 -32.92 15.21
N GLY A 193 11.41 -31.81 15.07
CA GLY A 193 12.65 -31.71 14.28
C GLY A 193 12.42 -31.62 12.76
N GLN A 194 11.17 -31.60 12.29
CA GLN A 194 10.86 -31.44 10.87
C GLN A 194 10.70 -29.96 10.49
N TYR A 195 11.17 -29.60 9.29
CA TYR A 195 10.94 -28.28 8.73
C TYR A 195 9.57 -28.22 8.03
N ARG A 196 8.78 -27.22 8.35
CA ARG A 196 7.48 -26.96 7.71
C ARG A 196 7.39 -25.53 7.20
N PRO A 197 6.65 -25.29 6.11
CA PRO A 197 6.41 -23.93 5.61
C PRO A 197 5.90 -23.01 6.71
N ALA A 198 6.52 -21.83 6.83
CA ALA A 198 6.11 -20.77 7.76
C ALA A 198 5.63 -19.52 7.01
N GLY A 199 5.93 -19.42 5.72
CA GLY A 199 5.46 -18.34 4.89
C GLY A 199 6.43 -17.92 3.81
N ALA A 200 6.18 -16.72 3.26
CA ALA A 200 7.03 -16.11 2.25
C ALA A 200 7.07 -14.59 2.35
N PHE A 201 8.16 -14.01 1.88
CA PHE A 201 8.27 -12.60 1.54
C PHE A 201 8.34 -12.47 0.02
N SER A 202 7.41 -11.70 -0.55
CA SER A 202 7.31 -11.50 -1.99
C SER A 202 7.41 -10.04 -2.38
N ILE A 203 7.94 -9.79 -3.58
CA ILE A 203 8.06 -8.47 -4.20
C ILE A 203 7.45 -8.57 -5.60
N PHE A 204 6.49 -7.68 -5.90
CA PHE A 204 5.89 -7.59 -7.22
C PHE A 204 5.42 -6.16 -7.48
N ALA A 205 5.51 -5.71 -8.73
CA ALA A 205 5.14 -4.36 -9.13
C ALA A 205 3.63 -4.27 -9.44
N ILE A 206 2.86 -3.70 -8.50
CA ILE A 206 1.42 -3.45 -8.71
C ILE A 206 0.93 -2.34 -7.78
N HIS A 207 0.24 -1.34 -8.32
CA HIS A 207 -0.34 -0.25 -7.55
C HIS A 207 -1.58 -0.69 -6.78
N GLY A 208 -1.74 -0.20 -5.55
CA GLY A 208 -2.90 -0.50 -4.69
C GLY A 208 -4.15 0.33 -5.05
N THR A 209 -4.51 0.37 -6.34
CA THR A 209 -5.63 1.13 -6.90
C THR A 209 -6.76 0.23 -7.42
N GLY A 210 -6.82 -1.02 -6.97
CA GLY A 210 -7.91 -1.93 -7.29
C GLY A 210 -9.26 -1.44 -6.72
N ILE A 211 -9.24 -0.73 -5.60
CA ILE A 211 -10.43 -0.09 -5.00
C ILE A 211 -10.49 1.37 -5.44
N PRO A 212 -11.58 1.83 -6.10
CA PRO A 212 -11.67 3.18 -6.67
C PRO A 212 -11.93 4.27 -5.62
N SER A 213 -11.71 5.55 -6.00
CA SER A 213 -11.89 6.74 -5.15
C SER A 213 -13.31 6.93 -4.57
N ALA A 214 -14.31 6.30 -5.20
CA ALA A 214 -15.68 6.29 -4.68
C ALA A 214 -15.87 5.48 -3.39
N ASN A 215 -14.88 4.67 -3.00
CA ASN A 215 -14.92 3.84 -1.81
C ASN A 215 -14.89 4.69 -0.53
N VAL A 216 -15.62 4.21 0.49
CA VAL A 216 -15.72 4.83 1.82
C VAL A 216 -15.38 3.84 2.95
N LEU A 217 -14.66 2.79 2.64
CA LEU A 217 -14.31 1.74 3.60
C LEU A 217 -12.80 1.50 3.61
N TYR A 218 -12.23 1.17 4.76
CA TYR A 218 -10.88 0.60 4.76
C TYR A 218 -10.87 -0.72 3.99
N ASP A 219 -9.81 -0.91 3.22
CA ASP A 219 -9.63 -2.09 2.41
C ASP A 219 -8.13 -2.34 2.18
N SER A 220 -7.70 -3.58 2.30
CA SER A 220 -6.32 -3.97 2.07
C SER A 220 -5.94 -4.07 0.59
N ASP A 221 -6.90 -3.81 -0.30
CA ASP A 221 -6.75 -3.90 -1.75
C ASP A 221 -6.23 -5.28 -2.21
N LEU A 222 -5.69 -5.36 -3.40
CA LEU A 222 -5.22 -6.61 -4.01
C LEU A 222 -4.10 -7.29 -3.20
N HIS A 223 -3.21 -6.49 -2.59
CA HIS A 223 -2.08 -7.02 -1.80
C HIS A 223 -2.54 -7.83 -0.60
N GLY A 224 -3.46 -7.28 0.20
CA GLY A 224 -4.01 -7.99 1.34
C GLY A 224 -4.90 -9.16 0.94
N LEU A 225 -5.66 -9.01 -0.13
CA LEU A 225 -6.49 -10.09 -0.68
C LEU A 225 -5.63 -11.30 -1.09
N ILE A 226 -4.53 -11.07 -1.82
CA ILE A 226 -3.60 -12.13 -2.23
C ILE A 226 -2.91 -12.74 -1.01
N SER A 227 -2.40 -11.91 -0.09
CA SER A 227 -1.71 -12.41 1.11
C SER A 227 -2.59 -13.32 1.95
N LYS A 228 -3.81 -12.90 2.25
CA LYS A 228 -4.79 -13.72 2.99
C LYS A 228 -5.16 -15.01 2.27
N ALA A 229 -5.32 -14.97 0.95
CA ALA A 229 -5.63 -16.15 0.16
C ALA A 229 -4.49 -17.18 0.19
N LEU A 230 -3.23 -16.73 0.08
CA LEU A 230 -2.05 -17.60 0.19
C LEU A 230 -1.89 -18.18 1.60
N GLU A 231 -2.02 -17.35 2.64
CA GLU A 231 -1.98 -17.77 4.04
C GLU A 231 -3.01 -18.88 4.33
N ARG A 232 -4.25 -18.70 3.87
CA ARG A 232 -5.32 -19.73 4.01
C ARG A 232 -4.97 -21.03 3.28
N ARG A 233 -4.40 -20.97 2.08
CA ARG A 233 -4.01 -22.16 1.31
C ARG A 233 -2.88 -22.91 1.97
N TRP A 234 -1.87 -22.21 2.44
CA TRP A 234 -0.67 -22.81 3.04
C TRP A 234 -0.94 -23.40 4.43
N ASP A 235 -1.87 -22.84 5.17
CA ASP A 235 -2.35 -23.42 6.45
C ASP A 235 -3.26 -24.62 6.28
N GLY A 236 -3.73 -24.92 5.08
CA GLY A 236 -4.69 -25.98 4.83
C GLY A 236 -6.08 -25.70 5.43
N THR A 237 -6.37 -24.47 5.84
CA THR A 237 -7.67 -24.08 6.36
C THR A 237 -8.59 -23.68 5.23
N ASN A 238 -9.56 -24.52 4.92
CA ASN A 238 -10.69 -24.12 4.09
C ASN A 238 -11.55 -23.15 4.90
N ALA A 239 -11.65 -21.92 4.42
CA ALA A 239 -12.54 -20.83 4.84
C ALA A 239 -13.38 -21.04 6.13
N GLY A 240 -13.17 -20.23 7.14
CA GLY A 240 -14.05 -20.12 8.30
C GLY A 240 -13.45 -20.49 9.65
N GLY A 241 -12.15 -20.32 9.83
CA GLY A 241 -11.50 -20.46 11.14
C GLY A 241 -10.93 -19.13 11.65
N SER A 242 -11.06 -18.92 12.93
CA SER A 242 -10.54 -17.77 13.68
C SER A 242 -9.09 -17.43 13.29
N GLY A 243 -8.92 -16.37 12.62
CA GLY A 243 -7.85 -15.48 12.24
C GLY A 243 -6.39 -15.64 12.67
N GLU A 244 -5.96 -16.71 13.27
CA GLU A 244 -4.55 -16.98 13.51
C GLU A 244 -4.03 -17.97 12.48
N PHE A 245 -3.32 -17.46 11.47
CA PHE A 245 -2.60 -18.28 10.51
C PHE A 245 -1.25 -18.69 11.08
N ASN A 246 -0.86 -19.97 10.86
CA ASN A 246 0.50 -20.45 11.18
C ASN A 246 1.50 -20.03 10.11
N THR A 247 1.03 -19.70 8.90
CA THR A 247 1.83 -19.20 7.79
C THR A 247 1.55 -17.72 7.54
N VAL A 248 2.57 -16.99 7.09
CA VAL A 248 2.49 -15.54 6.87
C VAL A 248 3.04 -15.19 5.50
N HIS A 249 2.30 -14.40 4.73
CA HIS A 249 2.74 -13.89 3.43
C HIS A 249 2.94 -12.37 3.48
N LEU A 250 4.19 -11.93 3.39
CA LEU A 250 4.55 -10.52 3.27
C LEU A 250 4.58 -10.14 1.79
N PHE A 251 3.77 -9.16 1.39
CA PHE A 251 3.74 -8.66 0.02
C PHE A 251 4.23 -7.20 -0.02
N ALA A 252 5.41 -6.97 -0.58
CA ALA A 252 6.00 -5.66 -0.80
C ALA A 252 5.89 -5.24 -2.27
N ASN A 253 5.79 -3.92 -2.53
CA ASN A 253 5.82 -3.39 -3.88
C ASN A 253 7.23 -3.35 -4.47
N GLY A 254 7.31 -3.68 -5.76
CA GLY A 254 8.46 -3.42 -6.62
C GLY A 254 8.37 -2.04 -7.28
N SER A 255 8.78 -1.94 -8.55
CA SER A 255 8.73 -0.72 -9.36
C SER A 255 7.32 -0.48 -9.90
N GLN A 256 6.43 0.09 -9.07
CA GLN A 256 4.98 0.14 -9.34
C GLN A 256 4.44 1.51 -9.76
N ALA A 257 5.27 2.58 -9.81
CA ALA A 257 4.77 3.95 -10.04
C ALA A 257 3.85 4.09 -11.25
N ASP A 258 4.21 3.44 -12.34
CA ASP A 258 3.52 3.45 -13.62
C ASP A 258 2.69 2.18 -13.89
N VAL A 259 2.54 1.29 -12.88
CA VAL A 259 1.91 -0.03 -13.03
C VAL A 259 0.63 -0.12 -12.22
N THR A 260 -0.50 -0.38 -12.87
CA THR A 260 -1.82 -0.51 -12.26
C THR A 260 -2.37 -1.94 -12.33
N ALA A 261 -3.28 -2.27 -11.40
CA ALA A 261 -4.10 -3.47 -11.46
C ALA A 261 -5.30 -3.35 -12.42
N MET A 262 -5.64 -2.12 -12.85
CA MET A 262 -6.91 -1.83 -13.54
C MET A 262 -6.68 -1.50 -15.02
N PRO A 263 -7.05 -2.40 -15.94
CA PRO A 263 -6.98 -2.12 -17.38
C PRO A 263 -7.92 -0.98 -17.75
N ALA A 264 -7.64 -0.31 -18.87
CA ALA A 264 -8.45 0.81 -19.36
C ALA A 264 -9.95 0.48 -19.47
N SER A 265 -10.30 -0.77 -19.81
CA SER A 265 -11.68 -1.24 -19.94
C SER A 265 -12.47 -1.34 -18.62
N THR A 266 -11.79 -1.45 -17.48
CA THR A 266 -12.42 -1.60 -16.14
C THR A 266 -12.28 -0.35 -15.30
N ARG A 267 -11.44 0.61 -15.72
CA ARG A 267 -11.29 1.89 -15.04
C ARG A 267 -12.66 2.55 -14.90
N CYS A 268 -12.94 3.01 -13.71
CA CYS A 268 -14.17 3.75 -13.44
C CYS A 268 -14.04 5.15 -14.03
N ALA A 269 -14.07 5.25 -15.35
CA ALA A 269 -14.16 6.52 -16.04
C ALA A 269 -15.48 7.17 -15.63
N LEU A 270 -15.37 8.19 -14.80
CA LEU A 270 -16.48 9.08 -14.56
C LEU A 270 -16.73 9.85 -15.85
N PRO A 271 -18.00 10.11 -16.23
CA PRO A 271 -18.27 10.85 -17.44
C PRO A 271 -17.46 12.14 -17.42
N ALA A 272 -16.75 12.40 -18.52
CA ALA A 272 -16.04 13.66 -18.69
C ALA A 272 -17.02 14.82 -18.40
N PRO A 273 -16.62 15.83 -17.61
CA PRO A 273 -17.41 17.02 -17.50
C PRO A 273 -17.64 17.57 -18.92
N GLY A 274 -18.85 18.07 -19.19
CA GLY A 274 -19.19 18.61 -20.51
C GLY A 274 -18.23 19.74 -20.93
N PRO A 275 -18.22 20.13 -22.20
CA PRO A 275 -17.30 21.12 -22.75
C PRO A 275 -17.35 22.52 -22.09
N ASP A 276 -18.31 22.76 -21.23
CA ASP A 276 -18.57 24.06 -20.58
C ASP A 276 -18.03 24.17 -19.14
N VAL A 277 -17.04 23.35 -18.74
CA VAL A 277 -16.44 23.47 -17.40
C VAL A 277 -15.61 24.73 -17.31
N ASP A 278 -16.13 25.73 -16.62
CA ASP A 278 -15.44 26.96 -16.28
C ASP A 278 -14.26 26.66 -15.32
N THR A 279 -13.05 26.79 -15.82
CA THR A 279 -11.81 26.56 -15.06
C THR A 279 -11.69 27.45 -13.82
N THR A 280 -12.34 28.62 -13.81
CA THR A 280 -12.37 29.53 -12.66
C THR A 280 -13.20 28.95 -11.52
N ASN A 281 -14.30 28.27 -11.85
CA ASN A 281 -15.14 27.58 -10.88
C ASN A 281 -14.45 26.30 -10.36
N THR A 282 -13.60 25.67 -11.16
CA THR A 282 -12.83 24.48 -10.75
C THR A 282 -11.85 24.80 -9.63
N VAL A 283 -11.09 25.90 -9.75
CA VAL A 283 -10.16 26.34 -8.69
C VAL A 283 -10.93 26.73 -7.43
N LYS A 284 -12.09 27.38 -7.58
CA LYS A 284 -12.95 27.75 -6.45
C LYS A 284 -13.54 26.52 -5.75
N ALA A 285 -13.95 25.51 -6.50
CA ALA A 285 -14.43 24.24 -5.97
C ALA A 285 -13.33 23.46 -5.22
N MET A 286 -12.06 23.51 -5.70
CA MET A 286 -10.92 22.97 -4.97
C MET A 286 -10.70 23.64 -3.62
N LEU A 287 -10.88 24.95 -3.54
CA LEU A 287 -10.67 25.73 -2.32
C LEU A 287 -11.86 25.63 -1.36
N SER A 288 -13.08 25.42 -1.86
CA SER A 288 -14.30 25.34 -1.06
C SER A 288 -14.68 23.92 -0.65
N HIS A 289 -13.98 22.89 -1.16
CA HIS A 289 -14.32 21.47 -0.95
C HIS A 289 -15.72 21.07 -1.48
N ASP A 290 -16.34 21.89 -2.32
CA ASP A 290 -17.62 21.61 -2.96
C ASP A 290 -17.45 20.74 -4.22
N TRP A 291 -17.20 19.45 -3.99
CA TRP A 291 -16.94 18.49 -5.05
C TRP A 291 -18.23 18.04 -5.76
N ILE A 292 -18.14 17.83 -7.07
CA ILE A 292 -19.27 17.28 -7.85
C ILE A 292 -19.55 15.85 -7.34
N PRO A 293 -20.70 15.59 -6.71
CA PRO A 293 -21.01 14.27 -6.18
C PRO A 293 -21.10 13.23 -7.30
N VAL A 294 -20.53 12.04 -7.08
CA VAL A 294 -20.84 10.88 -7.93
C VAL A 294 -22.27 10.45 -7.61
N PRO A 295 -23.15 10.25 -8.61
CA PRO A 295 -24.39 9.58 -8.33
C PRO A 295 -24.14 8.25 -7.58
N PRO A 296 -24.83 7.98 -6.47
CA PRO A 296 -24.58 6.79 -5.64
C PRO A 296 -24.59 5.47 -6.43
N ASP A 297 -25.51 5.33 -7.38
CA ASP A 297 -25.62 4.13 -8.22
C ASP A 297 -24.42 3.96 -9.15
N SER A 298 -23.87 5.04 -9.71
CA SER A 298 -22.66 4.99 -10.53
C SER A 298 -21.43 4.64 -9.72
N ALA A 299 -21.32 5.19 -8.51
CA ALA A 299 -20.25 4.87 -7.57
C ALA A 299 -20.30 3.39 -7.17
N ARG A 300 -21.49 2.90 -6.87
CA ARG A 300 -21.71 1.52 -6.47
C ARG A 300 -21.35 0.54 -7.59
N ALA A 301 -21.89 0.75 -8.79
CA ALA A 301 -21.58 -0.09 -9.95
C ALA A 301 -20.07 -0.10 -10.27
N CYS A 302 -19.39 1.02 -10.05
CA CYS A 302 -17.94 1.11 -10.18
C CYS A 302 -17.23 0.20 -9.18
N ILE A 303 -17.54 0.32 -7.89
CA ILE A 303 -16.95 -0.50 -6.83
C ILE A 303 -17.18 -1.99 -7.09
N ASP A 304 -18.41 -2.39 -7.48
CA ASP A 304 -18.75 -3.78 -7.73
C ASP A 304 -17.95 -4.37 -8.91
N ARG A 305 -17.76 -3.61 -10.00
CA ARG A 305 -16.89 -4.04 -11.13
C ARG A 305 -15.44 -4.19 -10.70
N SER A 306 -14.92 -3.24 -9.93
CA SER A 306 -13.55 -3.30 -9.41
C SER A 306 -13.33 -4.52 -8.53
N ILE A 307 -14.26 -4.80 -7.62
CA ILE A 307 -14.20 -5.99 -6.75
C ILE A 307 -14.23 -7.28 -7.58
N ALA A 308 -15.11 -7.37 -8.58
CA ALA A 308 -15.18 -8.55 -9.45
C ALA A 308 -13.86 -8.75 -10.21
N HIS A 309 -13.26 -7.66 -10.73
CA HIS A 309 -11.98 -7.73 -11.41
C HIS A 309 -10.84 -8.13 -10.47
N MET A 310 -10.77 -7.54 -9.29
CA MET A 310 -9.75 -7.87 -8.27
C MET A 310 -9.79 -9.35 -7.87
N ARG A 311 -10.98 -9.95 -7.74
CA ARG A 311 -11.10 -11.39 -7.46
C ARG A 311 -10.47 -12.25 -8.54
N VAL A 312 -10.71 -11.91 -9.81
CA VAL A 312 -10.11 -12.64 -10.95
C VAL A 312 -8.60 -12.51 -10.95
N LEU A 313 -8.09 -11.29 -10.79
CA LEU A 313 -6.64 -11.05 -10.73
C LEU A 313 -5.99 -11.75 -9.53
N ALA A 314 -6.58 -11.62 -8.34
CA ALA A 314 -6.06 -12.27 -7.14
C ALA A 314 -6.01 -13.79 -7.33
N GLN A 315 -7.05 -14.40 -7.89
CA GLN A 315 -7.08 -15.85 -8.13
C GLN A 315 -5.96 -16.27 -9.10
N GLN A 316 -5.77 -15.53 -10.21
CA GLN A 316 -4.71 -15.82 -11.18
C GLN A 316 -3.30 -15.72 -10.57
N ILE A 317 -3.06 -14.70 -9.74
CA ILE A 317 -1.78 -14.51 -9.06
C ILE A 317 -1.57 -15.62 -8.01
N VAL A 318 -2.57 -15.85 -7.15
CA VAL A 318 -2.53 -16.84 -6.06
C VAL A 318 -2.27 -18.24 -6.60
N ASP A 319 -2.90 -18.64 -7.70
CA ASP A 319 -2.70 -19.97 -8.29
C ASP A 319 -1.27 -20.17 -8.77
N GLN A 320 -0.65 -19.16 -9.41
CA GLN A 320 0.73 -19.24 -9.88
C GLN A 320 1.73 -19.23 -8.72
N VAL A 321 1.52 -18.34 -7.74
CA VAL A 321 2.39 -18.22 -6.56
C VAL A 321 2.33 -19.46 -5.69
N ASP A 322 1.14 -20.01 -5.43
CA ASP A 322 0.94 -21.23 -4.65
C ASP A 322 1.59 -22.46 -5.33
N ALA A 323 1.38 -22.63 -6.64
CA ALA A 323 2.02 -23.70 -7.41
C ALA A 323 3.55 -23.62 -7.33
N ARG A 324 4.10 -22.39 -7.41
CA ARG A 324 5.55 -22.17 -7.30
C ARG A 324 6.04 -22.42 -5.89
N PHE A 325 5.38 -21.88 -4.86
CA PHE A 325 5.70 -22.08 -3.45
C PHE A 325 5.73 -23.57 -3.09
N SER A 326 4.71 -24.32 -3.51
CA SER A 326 4.60 -25.76 -3.24
C SER A 326 5.69 -26.59 -3.90
N SER A 327 6.22 -26.14 -5.05
CA SER A 327 7.31 -26.83 -5.77
C SER A 327 8.70 -26.51 -5.22
N MET A 328 8.86 -25.45 -4.43
CA MET A 328 10.13 -25.07 -3.83
C MET A 328 10.50 -26.00 -2.69
N GLN A 329 11.79 -26.34 -2.64
CA GLN A 329 12.37 -27.06 -1.51
C GLN A 329 13.38 -26.14 -0.84
N PRO A 330 13.10 -25.58 0.35
CA PRO A 330 14.07 -24.79 1.07
C PRO A 330 15.34 -25.59 1.34
N MET A 331 16.46 -25.07 0.89
CA MET A 331 17.75 -25.81 0.97
C MET A 331 18.78 -25.12 1.85
N ASP A 332 18.75 -23.78 1.91
CA ASP A 332 19.78 -23.02 2.61
C ASP A 332 19.42 -22.80 4.07
N SER A 333 20.23 -23.38 4.95
CA SER A 333 20.14 -23.18 6.41
C SER A 333 21.26 -22.28 6.96
N LEU A 334 22.25 -21.92 6.13
CA LEU A 334 23.38 -21.07 6.48
C LEU A 334 23.45 -19.89 5.51
N VAL A 335 22.54 -18.96 5.66
CA VAL A 335 22.44 -17.78 4.80
C VAL A 335 23.04 -16.58 5.53
N GLN A 336 24.04 -15.95 4.92
CA GLN A 336 24.60 -14.71 5.45
C GLN A 336 23.70 -13.52 5.12
N ILE A 337 23.55 -12.63 6.11
CA ILE A 337 22.85 -11.36 5.97
C ILE A 337 23.90 -10.24 5.99
N ARG A 338 23.90 -9.41 4.95
CA ARG A 338 24.69 -8.18 4.90
C ARG A 338 23.79 -7.02 4.57
N ARG A 339 24.04 -5.88 5.17
CA ARG A 339 23.26 -4.66 4.93
C ARG A 339 24.17 -3.44 4.91
N ALA A 340 23.80 -2.49 4.07
CA ALA A 340 24.30 -1.13 4.10
C ALA A 340 23.09 -0.21 4.14
N PHE A 341 23.12 0.76 5.03
CA PHE A 341 22.02 1.71 5.27
C PHE A 341 22.57 3.13 5.21
N ARG A 342 21.86 4.02 4.51
CA ARG A 342 22.21 5.44 4.42
C ARG A 342 20.96 6.28 4.54
N THR A 343 21.04 7.35 5.32
CA THR A 343 20.10 8.46 5.25
C THR A 343 20.73 9.56 4.41
N ILE A 344 20.02 10.01 3.38
CA ILE A 344 20.38 11.15 2.55
C ILE A 344 19.40 12.31 2.76
N GLU A 345 19.85 13.50 2.41
CA GLU A 345 19.01 14.70 2.29
C GLU A 345 18.98 15.11 0.81
N PRO A 346 17.97 14.67 0.03
CA PRO A 346 17.98 14.88 -1.42
C PRO A 346 18.34 16.30 -1.86
N PRO A 347 17.86 17.39 -1.23
CA PRO A 347 18.26 18.74 -1.62
C PRO A 347 19.74 19.09 -1.43
N LEU A 348 20.49 18.30 -0.67
CA LEU A 348 21.92 18.51 -0.39
C LEU A 348 22.83 17.55 -1.16
N GLU A 349 22.25 16.58 -1.87
CA GLU A 349 22.99 15.57 -2.62
C GLU A 349 23.18 15.98 -4.08
N ASP A 350 24.30 15.58 -4.67
CA ASP A 350 24.58 15.80 -6.09
C ASP A 350 23.56 15.09 -6.98
N GLY A 351 23.12 15.78 -8.02
CA GLY A 351 22.12 15.26 -8.97
C GLY A 351 20.67 15.53 -8.60
N PHE A 352 20.39 15.96 -7.36
CA PHE A 352 19.06 16.41 -6.95
C PHE A 352 18.92 17.93 -7.09
N CYS A 353 17.71 18.39 -7.33
CA CYS A 353 17.42 19.81 -7.28
C CYS A 353 17.41 20.29 -5.82
N PRO A 354 18.06 21.43 -5.51
CA PRO A 354 18.22 21.92 -4.13
C PRO A 354 16.92 22.38 -3.49
N ARG A 355 15.88 22.55 -4.29
CA ARG A 355 14.52 22.88 -3.82
C ARG A 355 13.53 21.95 -4.52
N PRO A 356 12.80 21.11 -3.79
CA PRO A 356 11.80 20.23 -4.40
C PRO A 356 10.65 21.05 -5.01
N ARG A 357 10.04 20.55 -6.10
CA ARG A 357 8.95 21.22 -6.83
C ARG A 357 7.92 20.23 -7.34
N VAL A 358 6.66 20.57 -7.09
CA VAL A 358 5.50 19.84 -7.63
C VAL A 358 5.11 20.45 -8.97
N GLY A 359 4.88 19.62 -9.97
CA GLY A 359 4.47 20.03 -11.31
C GLY A 359 2.95 20.18 -11.44
N THR A 360 2.50 20.96 -12.43
CA THR A 360 1.07 21.21 -12.66
C THR A 360 0.32 19.94 -13.08
N ALA A 361 0.98 19.03 -13.81
CA ALA A 361 0.35 17.78 -14.25
C ALA A 361 -0.01 16.82 -13.11
N THR A 362 0.56 17.00 -11.90
CA THR A 362 0.13 16.27 -10.70
C THR A 362 -1.37 16.43 -10.43
N LEU A 363 -1.96 17.57 -10.79
CA LEU A 363 -3.39 17.82 -10.60
C LEU A 363 -4.31 17.00 -11.51
N ALA A 364 -3.77 16.48 -12.62
CA ALA A 364 -4.55 15.63 -13.54
C ALA A 364 -4.84 14.24 -12.96
N GLY A 365 -3.99 13.78 -12.04
CA GLY A 365 -3.99 12.41 -11.55
C GLY A 365 -3.49 11.40 -12.60
N PRO A 366 -3.23 10.16 -12.19
CA PRO A 366 -2.81 9.10 -13.11
C PRO A 366 -3.96 8.62 -14.00
N LEU A 367 -3.66 7.88 -15.07
CA LEU A 367 -4.68 7.42 -16.03
C LEU A 367 -5.74 6.49 -15.43
N ASP A 368 -5.44 5.79 -14.35
CA ASP A 368 -6.36 4.89 -13.63
C ASP A 368 -7.11 5.55 -12.46
N GLY A 369 -6.75 6.79 -12.13
CA GLY A 369 -7.33 7.56 -11.01
C GLY A 369 -7.52 9.04 -11.32
N HIS A 370 -7.95 9.40 -12.54
CA HIS A 370 -8.20 10.80 -12.90
C HIS A 370 -9.06 11.52 -11.87
N THR A 371 -8.62 12.70 -11.47
CA THR A 371 -9.49 13.62 -10.75
C THR A 371 -10.60 14.11 -11.71
N ARG A 372 -11.85 14.01 -11.29
CA ARG A 372 -13.02 14.37 -12.09
C ARG A 372 -12.99 15.78 -12.62
N GLN A 373 -12.50 16.69 -11.81
CA GLN A 373 -12.53 18.12 -12.09
C GLN A 373 -11.51 18.53 -13.14
N PHE A 374 -10.48 17.71 -13.34
CA PHE A 374 -9.37 17.99 -14.24
C PHE A 374 -9.38 17.15 -15.52
N ALA A 375 -10.18 16.09 -15.56
CA ALA A 375 -10.10 15.07 -16.62
C ALA A 375 -10.35 15.61 -18.04
N ALA A 376 -11.20 16.62 -18.25
CA ALA A 376 -11.57 17.03 -19.60
C ALA A 376 -10.90 18.31 -20.11
N GLY A 377 -10.57 19.27 -19.27
CA GLY A 377 -10.05 20.57 -19.72
C GLY A 377 -8.61 20.83 -19.31
N VAL A 378 -8.21 20.35 -18.14
CA VAL A 378 -6.92 20.70 -17.54
C VAL A 378 -5.81 19.80 -18.06
N ARG A 379 -6.11 18.56 -18.46
CA ARG A 379 -5.11 17.62 -18.96
C ARG A 379 -4.35 18.14 -20.18
N HIS A 380 -5.06 18.67 -21.18
CA HIS A 380 -4.42 19.28 -22.35
C HIS A 380 -3.58 20.53 -22.06
N ILE A 381 -3.83 21.19 -20.91
CA ILE A 381 -3.13 22.40 -20.49
C ILE A 381 -1.97 22.07 -19.55
N THR A 382 -2.02 20.96 -18.83
CA THR A 382 -1.09 20.63 -17.74
C THR A 382 -0.11 19.53 -18.07
N GLU A 383 -0.48 18.59 -18.94
CA GLU A 383 0.35 17.46 -19.34
C GLU A 383 1.07 17.70 -20.67
N GLY A 384 2.22 17.09 -20.80
CA GLY A 384 3.00 17.05 -22.02
C GLY A 384 4.09 18.10 -22.10
N GLU A 385 5.07 17.82 -22.94
CA GLU A 385 6.26 18.66 -23.17
C GLU A 385 5.90 20.03 -23.73
N SER A 386 4.89 20.14 -24.60
CA SER A 386 4.47 21.41 -25.19
C SER A 386 3.89 22.38 -24.15
N ALA A 387 3.19 21.90 -23.14
CA ALA A 387 2.72 22.69 -22.02
C ALA A 387 3.89 23.16 -21.12
N ALA A 388 4.90 22.32 -20.96
CA ALA A 388 6.10 22.59 -20.19
C ALA A 388 7.02 23.61 -20.87
N LEU A 389 7.20 23.54 -22.18
CA LEU A 389 8.05 24.44 -22.98
C LEU A 389 7.59 25.91 -22.99
N SER A 390 6.35 26.19 -22.62
CA SER A 390 5.86 27.56 -22.43
C SER A 390 6.50 28.28 -21.24
N THR A 391 7.24 27.57 -20.38
CA THR A 391 7.89 28.13 -19.20
C THR A 391 9.31 28.59 -19.54
N PRO A 392 9.69 29.88 -19.31
CA PRO A 392 11.02 30.37 -19.64
C PRO A 392 12.12 29.61 -18.91
N ARG A 393 13.07 29.03 -19.65
CA ARG A 393 14.20 28.24 -19.13
C ARG A 393 15.05 28.96 -18.06
N ARG A 394 15.06 30.30 -18.05
CA ARG A 394 15.88 31.13 -17.14
C ARG A 394 15.50 31.03 -15.67
N PHE A 395 14.27 30.67 -15.34
CA PHE A 395 13.79 30.68 -13.95
C PHE A 395 13.90 29.32 -13.24
N TRP A 396 14.06 28.19 -14.01
CA TRP A 396 13.89 26.83 -13.46
C TRP A 396 14.97 25.86 -13.94
N GLN A 397 16.22 26.29 -14.06
CA GLN A 397 17.29 25.48 -14.68
C GLN A 397 17.33 24.03 -14.20
N CYS A 398 17.11 23.79 -12.89
CA CYS A 398 17.16 22.46 -12.32
C CYS A 398 15.93 21.59 -12.66
N HIS A 399 14.73 22.14 -12.55
CA HIS A 399 13.46 21.43 -12.77
C HIS A 399 12.96 21.45 -14.22
N TRP A 400 13.72 22.06 -15.15
CA TRP A 400 13.27 22.11 -16.54
C TRP A 400 13.10 20.68 -17.12
N PRO A 401 12.00 20.40 -17.89
CA PRO A 401 10.97 21.32 -18.39
C PRO A 401 9.72 21.43 -17.50
N LYS A 402 9.75 21.08 -16.23
CA LYS A 402 8.58 21.07 -15.35
C LYS A 402 7.88 22.43 -15.27
N ARG A 403 6.57 22.44 -15.52
CA ARG A 403 5.69 23.56 -15.20
C ARG A 403 5.32 23.50 -13.74
N ILE A 404 5.86 24.41 -12.94
CA ILE A 404 5.66 24.40 -11.48
C ILE A 404 4.23 24.80 -11.14
N LEU A 405 3.59 24.00 -10.30
CA LEU A 405 2.23 24.25 -9.81
C LEU A 405 2.15 25.59 -9.08
N ALA A 406 1.17 26.43 -9.42
CA ALA A 406 0.97 27.78 -8.92
C ALA A 406 2.15 28.76 -9.16
N GLY A 407 3.19 28.35 -9.88
CA GLY A 407 4.40 29.13 -10.12
C GLY A 407 5.37 29.10 -8.92
N ASP A 408 6.65 29.33 -9.20
CA ASP A 408 7.73 29.15 -8.21
C ASP A 408 7.63 30.05 -6.98
N PHE A 409 7.27 31.31 -7.17
CA PHE A 409 7.15 32.24 -6.06
C PHE A 409 6.08 31.80 -5.06
N VAL A 410 4.92 31.46 -5.56
CA VAL A 410 3.78 31.00 -4.72
C VAL A 410 4.12 29.65 -4.09
N GLN A 411 4.71 28.73 -4.88
CA GLN A 411 5.09 27.43 -4.34
C GLN A 411 6.20 27.54 -3.28
N ASN A 412 7.15 28.48 -3.40
CA ASN A 412 8.13 28.75 -2.33
C ASN A 412 7.43 29.17 -1.02
N LEU A 413 6.48 30.10 -1.08
CA LEU A 413 5.73 30.53 0.10
C LEU A 413 4.95 29.38 0.73
N ILE A 414 4.35 28.53 -0.09
CA ILE A 414 3.62 27.35 0.38
C ILE A 414 4.59 26.36 1.03
N LEU A 415 5.74 26.07 0.41
CA LEU A 415 6.70 25.09 0.91
C LEU A 415 7.49 25.57 2.15
N ASP A 416 7.62 26.88 2.35
CA ASP A 416 8.15 27.43 3.60
C ASP A 416 7.18 27.18 4.77
N ALA A 417 5.86 27.19 4.51
CA ALA A 417 4.84 26.86 5.50
C ALA A 417 4.55 25.35 5.60
N PHE A 418 4.68 24.63 4.49
CA PHE A 418 4.34 23.20 4.34
C PHE A 418 5.52 22.45 3.71
N PRO A 419 6.60 22.19 4.47
CA PRO A 419 7.82 21.62 3.93
C PRO A 419 7.60 20.21 3.37
N LEU A 420 8.22 19.97 2.21
CA LEU A 420 8.33 18.66 1.60
C LEU A 420 9.28 17.74 2.40
N PRO A 421 9.17 16.42 2.27
CA PRO A 421 10.14 15.50 2.88
C PRO A 421 11.57 15.82 2.43
N LEU A 422 12.47 15.93 3.39
CA LEU A 422 13.88 16.29 3.13
C LEU A 422 14.85 15.15 3.49
N GLU A 423 14.35 14.06 4.03
CA GLU A 423 15.16 12.91 4.45
C GLU A 423 14.68 11.65 3.74
N ALA A 424 15.62 10.90 3.16
CA ALA A 424 15.36 9.61 2.53
C ALA A 424 16.24 8.52 3.15
N GLN A 425 15.64 7.43 3.56
CA GLN A 425 16.33 6.24 4.07
C GLN A 425 16.49 5.23 2.94
N LEU A 426 17.75 4.91 2.63
CA LEU A 426 18.13 3.98 1.58
C LEU A 426 18.82 2.77 2.21
N ALA A 427 18.56 1.57 1.71
CA ALA A 427 19.34 0.40 2.08
C ALA A 427 19.60 -0.54 0.91
N ALA A 428 20.73 -1.22 0.97
CA ALA A 428 20.98 -2.45 0.24
C ALA A 428 21.07 -3.60 1.25
N VAL A 429 20.32 -4.65 1.02
CA VAL A 429 20.25 -5.82 1.88
C VAL A 429 20.57 -7.06 1.06
N ARG A 430 21.59 -7.81 1.46
CA ARG A 430 21.95 -9.09 0.86
C ARG A 430 21.54 -10.24 1.76
N ILE A 431 20.83 -11.20 1.21
CA ILE A 431 20.43 -12.44 1.87
C ILE A 431 20.92 -13.59 0.99
N GLY A 432 22.01 -14.22 1.38
CA GLY A 432 22.70 -15.20 0.54
C GLY A 432 23.23 -14.58 -0.75
N ASP A 433 22.69 -15.02 -1.87
CA ASP A 433 23.05 -14.55 -3.23
C ASP A 433 22.11 -13.46 -3.77
N ARG A 434 21.10 -13.03 -3.01
CA ARG A 434 20.10 -12.04 -3.44
C ARG A 434 20.34 -10.68 -2.79
N VAL A 435 20.09 -9.63 -3.55
CA VAL A 435 20.25 -8.24 -3.12
C VAL A 435 18.94 -7.48 -3.31
N LEU A 436 18.49 -6.82 -2.26
CA LEU A 436 17.30 -5.96 -2.25
C LEU A 436 17.73 -4.51 -2.09
N LEU A 437 17.23 -3.64 -2.97
CA LEU A 437 17.45 -2.20 -2.97
C LEU A 437 16.18 -1.53 -2.46
N THR A 438 16.22 -0.84 -1.32
CA THR A 438 15.03 -0.27 -0.69
C THR A 438 14.99 1.24 -0.82
N LEU A 439 13.86 1.80 -1.27
CA LEU A 439 13.67 3.22 -1.54
C LEU A 439 12.31 3.72 -1.01
N PRO A 440 12.26 4.95 -0.45
CA PRO A 440 11.00 5.58 -0.01
C PRO A 440 10.26 6.33 -1.15
N TRP A 441 10.30 5.82 -2.36
CA TRP A 441 9.64 6.38 -3.55
C TRP A 441 8.71 5.37 -4.19
N GLU A 442 7.79 5.90 -4.98
CA GLU A 442 7.14 5.16 -6.05
C GLU A 442 8.06 5.16 -7.26
N VAL A 443 8.58 4.00 -7.61
CA VAL A 443 9.62 3.83 -8.64
C VAL A 443 8.98 3.37 -9.94
N SER A 444 9.26 4.06 -11.07
CA SER A 444 8.78 3.61 -12.38
C SER A 444 9.48 2.34 -12.84
N THR A 445 8.81 1.60 -13.71
CA THR A 445 9.31 0.32 -14.28
C THR A 445 10.73 0.46 -14.81
N THR A 446 10.98 1.44 -15.67
CA THR A 446 12.31 1.63 -16.27
C THR A 446 13.34 2.14 -15.27
N ALA A 447 12.97 3.07 -14.36
CA ALA A 447 13.91 3.56 -13.35
C ALA A 447 14.39 2.44 -12.42
N GLY A 448 13.50 1.58 -11.98
CA GLY A 448 13.85 0.42 -11.16
C GLY A 448 14.65 -0.62 -11.93
N GLY A 449 14.27 -0.91 -13.17
CA GLY A 449 14.99 -1.83 -14.04
C GLY A 449 16.44 -1.41 -14.27
N ARG A 450 16.69 -0.14 -14.57
CA ARG A 450 18.05 0.41 -14.73
C ARG A 450 18.88 0.33 -13.44
N MET A 451 18.26 0.47 -12.26
CA MET A 451 18.94 0.25 -10.97
C MET A 451 19.33 -1.21 -10.77
N VAL A 452 18.43 -2.13 -11.08
CA VAL A 452 18.68 -3.58 -11.03
C VAL A 452 19.86 -3.93 -11.93
N ASP A 453 19.84 -3.48 -13.20
CA ASP A 453 20.89 -3.76 -14.18
C ASP A 453 22.26 -3.25 -13.73
N THR A 454 22.31 -2.03 -13.20
CA THR A 454 23.55 -1.43 -12.71
C THR A 454 24.15 -2.18 -11.53
N VAL A 455 23.31 -2.53 -10.55
CA VAL A 455 23.79 -3.22 -9.34
C VAL A 455 24.11 -4.69 -9.64
N ALA A 456 23.36 -5.36 -10.49
CA ALA A 456 23.64 -6.72 -10.92
C ALA A 456 25.01 -6.79 -11.65
N ALA A 457 25.25 -5.86 -12.57
CA ALA A 457 26.55 -5.77 -13.28
C ALA A 457 27.71 -5.47 -12.33
N GLU A 458 27.56 -4.56 -11.36
CA GLU A 458 28.61 -4.22 -10.38
C GLU A 458 28.99 -5.40 -9.49
N LEU A 459 27.99 -6.18 -9.06
CA LEU A 459 28.19 -7.28 -8.13
C LEU A 459 28.46 -8.62 -8.83
N ASP A 460 28.51 -8.63 -10.15
CA ASP A 460 28.60 -9.86 -10.99
C ASP A 460 27.52 -10.88 -10.61
N LEU A 461 26.28 -10.40 -10.52
CA LEU A 461 25.11 -11.22 -10.18
C LEU A 461 24.15 -11.32 -11.37
N PRO A 462 23.41 -12.42 -11.49
CA PRO A 462 22.26 -12.48 -12.41
C PRO A 462 21.24 -11.37 -12.09
N ARG A 463 20.58 -10.82 -13.11
CA ARG A 463 19.58 -9.75 -12.95
C ARG A 463 18.44 -10.13 -12.00
N ASP A 464 17.99 -11.38 -12.03
CA ASP A 464 16.94 -11.89 -11.14
C ASP A 464 17.38 -12.00 -9.67
N HIS A 465 18.70 -11.90 -9.38
CA HIS A 465 19.24 -11.86 -8.03
C HIS A 465 19.17 -10.47 -7.38
N VAL A 466 18.79 -9.44 -8.14
CA VAL A 466 18.64 -8.08 -7.62
C VAL A 466 17.17 -7.66 -7.74
N GLY A 467 16.63 -7.04 -6.71
CA GLY A 467 15.26 -6.55 -6.68
C GLY A 467 15.14 -5.18 -6.05
N VAL A 468 14.21 -4.36 -6.54
CA VAL A 468 13.80 -3.11 -5.92
C VAL A 468 12.61 -3.35 -4.99
N VAL A 469 12.68 -2.81 -3.78
CA VAL A 469 11.55 -2.72 -2.84
C VAL A 469 11.23 -1.24 -2.66
N ALA A 470 10.11 -0.83 -3.18
CA ALA A 470 9.62 0.55 -3.16
C ALA A 470 8.82 0.85 -1.88
N LEU A 471 8.54 2.12 -1.61
CA LEU A 471 7.69 2.58 -0.50
C LEU A 471 8.19 2.15 0.88
N VAL A 472 9.51 2.16 1.09
CA VAL A 472 10.16 1.68 2.30
C VAL A 472 10.63 2.82 3.18
N ASN A 473 10.30 2.76 4.49
CA ASN A 473 10.83 3.62 5.55
C ASN A 473 10.56 5.13 5.40
N GLY A 474 9.70 5.52 4.47
CA GLY A 474 9.35 6.91 4.18
C GLY A 474 8.50 7.00 2.92
N TYR A 475 8.14 8.25 2.53
CA TYR A 475 7.41 8.51 1.31
C TYR A 475 7.87 9.83 0.69
N LEU A 476 8.46 9.76 -0.51
CA LEU A 476 9.04 10.89 -1.21
C LEU A 476 8.49 11.05 -2.64
N GLN A 477 7.24 10.69 -2.86
CA GLN A 477 6.55 10.79 -4.14
C GLN A 477 7.20 9.90 -5.23
N TYR A 478 7.15 10.32 -6.48
CA TYR A 478 7.52 9.52 -7.64
C TYR A 478 9.00 9.59 -8.00
N LEU A 479 9.49 8.50 -8.54
CA LEU A 479 10.83 8.38 -9.10
C LEU A 479 10.73 7.88 -10.54
N THR A 480 10.99 8.77 -11.49
CA THR A 480 10.94 8.50 -12.92
C THR A 480 12.33 8.66 -13.55
N THR A 481 12.55 8.05 -14.71
CA THR A 481 13.75 8.32 -15.51
C THR A 481 13.80 9.78 -15.96
N PRO A 482 14.97 10.31 -16.39
CA PRO A 482 15.04 11.63 -16.99
C PRO A 482 14.15 11.80 -18.23
N GLU A 483 13.97 10.73 -19.00
CA GLU A 483 13.15 10.70 -20.22
C GLU A 483 11.65 10.78 -19.87
N GLU A 484 11.19 9.97 -18.92
CA GLU A 484 9.83 10.00 -18.39
C GLU A 484 9.51 11.33 -17.71
N TYR A 485 10.49 11.89 -16.95
CA TYR A 485 10.36 13.22 -16.36
C TYR A 485 10.11 14.29 -17.43
N ARG A 486 10.80 14.26 -18.56
CA ARG A 486 10.62 15.23 -19.65
C ARG A 486 9.25 15.15 -20.28
N ALA A 487 8.60 14.01 -20.25
CA ALA A 487 7.24 13.87 -20.74
C ALA A 487 6.24 14.76 -19.99
N GLN A 488 6.52 15.09 -18.74
CA GLN A 488 5.67 15.93 -17.88
C GLN A 488 4.21 15.46 -17.81
N HIS A 489 4.02 14.15 -17.70
CA HIS A 489 2.77 13.52 -17.26
C HIS A 489 2.72 13.48 -15.72
N TYR A 490 1.71 12.82 -15.16
CA TYR A 490 1.46 12.76 -13.72
C TYR A 490 2.70 12.34 -12.91
N GLU A 491 3.33 11.22 -13.28
CA GLU A 491 4.48 10.66 -12.57
C GLU A 491 5.71 11.60 -12.65
N GLY A 492 6.00 12.14 -13.85
CA GLY A 492 7.09 13.09 -14.05
C GLY A 492 6.87 14.43 -13.33
N ALA A 493 5.61 14.90 -13.25
CA ALA A 493 5.25 16.10 -12.50
C ALA A 493 5.36 15.89 -10.98
N SER A 494 5.08 14.67 -10.52
CA SER A 494 5.16 14.25 -9.11
C SER A 494 6.57 13.82 -8.68
N ASN A 495 7.53 13.69 -9.59
CA ASN A 495 8.96 13.54 -9.25
C ASN A 495 9.53 14.88 -8.79
N ILE A 496 9.51 15.14 -7.49
CA ILE A 496 9.71 16.48 -6.90
C ILE A 496 11.16 16.97 -6.81
N TYR A 497 12.15 16.09 -6.96
CA TYR A 497 13.57 16.44 -6.81
C TYR A 497 14.31 16.64 -8.13
N GLY A 498 13.60 16.67 -9.25
CA GLY A 498 14.15 17.03 -10.56
C GLY A 498 14.45 15.84 -11.48
N PRO A 499 14.87 16.12 -12.73
CA PRO A 499 15.00 15.12 -13.77
C PRO A 499 16.08 14.05 -13.50
N ASN A 500 17.11 14.37 -12.73
CA ASN A 500 18.24 13.49 -12.49
C ASN A 500 18.11 12.65 -11.21
N THR A 501 16.96 12.69 -10.54
CA THR A 501 16.71 11.99 -9.26
C THR A 501 17.00 10.49 -9.37
N ALA A 502 16.51 9.82 -10.42
CA ALA A 502 16.75 8.39 -10.63
C ALA A 502 18.24 8.06 -10.84
N THR A 503 18.96 8.86 -11.63
CA THR A 503 20.39 8.68 -11.87
C THR A 503 21.22 8.89 -10.60
N ALA A 504 20.85 9.89 -9.80
CA ALA A 504 21.50 10.15 -8.51
C ALA A 504 21.28 9.00 -7.53
N LEU A 505 20.03 8.50 -7.42
CA LEU A 505 19.70 7.34 -6.58
C LEU A 505 20.38 6.06 -7.07
N GLN A 506 20.48 5.84 -8.37
CA GLN A 506 21.25 4.72 -8.94
C GLN A 506 22.71 4.75 -8.46
N THR A 507 23.35 5.93 -8.43
CA THR A 507 24.69 6.10 -7.88
C THR A 507 24.76 5.80 -6.37
N GLN A 508 23.76 6.24 -5.60
CA GLN A 508 23.68 5.93 -4.16
C GLN A 508 23.50 4.43 -3.91
N MET A 509 22.63 3.76 -4.67
CA MET A 509 22.41 2.32 -4.57
C MET A 509 23.66 1.52 -4.95
N LEU A 510 24.39 1.96 -5.96
CA LEU A 510 25.68 1.35 -6.34
C LEU A 510 26.70 1.44 -5.19
N SER A 511 26.80 2.58 -4.52
CA SER A 511 27.67 2.74 -3.33
C SER A 511 27.26 1.81 -2.19
N LEU A 512 25.95 1.67 -1.93
CA LEU A 512 25.46 0.74 -0.91
C LEU A 512 25.71 -0.73 -1.30
N ALA A 513 25.56 -1.07 -2.58
CA ALA A 513 25.88 -2.41 -3.10
C ALA A 513 27.36 -2.77 -2.93
N ARG A 514 28.27 -1.82 -3.18
CA ARG A 514 29.71 -1.99 -2.89
C ARG A 514 29.98 -2.19 -1.40
N SER A 515 29.27 -1.48 -0.55
CA SER A 515 29.42 -1.63 0.91
C SER A 515 29.02 -3.02 1.41
N ILE A 516 27.94 -3.61 0.89
CA ILE A 516 27.53 -4.97 1.26
C ILE A 516 28.46 -6.06 0.69
N SER A 517 29.22 -5.77 -0.34
CA SER A 517 30.28 -6.65 -0.87
C SER A 517 31.60 -6.54 -0.12
N GLY A 518 31.74 -5.53 0.75
CA GLY A 518 32.96 -5.24 1.50
C GLY A 518 34.00 -4.41 0.72
N ALA A 519 33.63 -3.90 -0.47
CA ALA A 519 34.51 -3.05 -1.28
C ALA A 519 34.60 -1.62 -0.71
N ASP A 520 33.50 -1.11 -0.15
CA ASP A 520 33.40 0.21 0.47
C ASP A 520 33.02 0.11 1.96
N PRO A 521 33.44 1.06 2.82
CA PRO A 521 33.01 1.10 4.20
C PRO A 521 31.48 1.36 4.28
N SER A 522 30.80 0.62 5.14
CA SER A 522 29.37 0.85 5.38
C SER A 522 29.13 2.25 5.93
N PRO A 523 28.23 3.03 5.31
CA PRO A 523 27.88 4.35 5.82
C PRO A 523 27.24 4.23 7.22
N ARG A 524 27.52 5.22 8.07
CA ARG A 524 26.84 5.30 9.38
C ARG A 524 25.49 6.00 9.20
N PRO A 525 24.40 5.47 9.78
CA PRO A 525 23.11 6.14 9.71
C PRO A 525 23.17 7.49 10.41
N LEU A 526 22.77 8.55 9.72
CA LEU A 526 22.51 9.86 10.30
C LEU A 526 21.11 9.81 10.91
N LEU A 527 21.04 9.59 12.23
CA LEU A 527 19.77 9.56 12.94
C LEU A 527 19.42 10.98 13.39
N ARG A 528 18.67 11.72 12.58
CA ARG A 528 18.09 13.00 13.00
C ARG A 528 16.83 12.79 13.81
N LYS A 529 16.57 13.72 14.75
CA LYS A 529 15.29 13.73 15.46
C LYS A 529 14.20 14.17 14.47
N ILE A 530 13.28 13.28 14.14
CA ILE A 530 12.11 13.63 13.35
C ILE A 530 11.17 14.44 14.26
N VAL A 531 10.88 15.66 13.83
CA VAL A 531 10.00 16.58 14.54
C VAL A 531 8.71 16.72 13.73
N ILE A 532 7.58 16.64 14.40
CA ILE A 532 6.29 16.98 13.81
C ILE A 532 6.32 18.47 13.50
N HIS A 533 6.14 18.83 12.21
CA HIS A 533 6.20 20.23 11.82
C HIS A 533 5.08 21.04 12.48
N PRO A 534 5.35 22.28 12.95
CA PRO A 534 4.34 23.08 13.67
C PRO A 534 3.08 23.38 12.87
N THR A 535 3.16 23.42 11.53
CA THR A 535 2.04 23.68 10.63
C THR A 535 1.16 22.46 10.35
N VAL A 536 1.53 21.29 10.88
CA VAL A 536 0.72 20.08 10.73
C VAL A 536 -0.61 20.28 11.47
N GLU A 537 -1.69 20.19 10.73
CA GLU A 537 -3.03 20.20 11.33
C GLU A 537 -3.19 18.97 12.23
N ARG A 538 -3.60 19.22 13.47
CA ARG A 538 -3.85 18.14 14.43
C ARG A 538 -5.33 17.83 14.44
N GLU A 539 -5.64 16.64 13.96
CA GLU A 539 -7.00 16.14 13.90
C GLU A 539 -7.06 14.74 14.52
N ALA A 540 -7.89 14.59 15.55
CA ALA A 540 -8.08 13.29 16.20
C ALA A 540 -8.81 12.33 15.27
N VAL A 541 -8.35 11.10 15.20
CA VAL A 541 -9.11 10.00 14.57
C VAL A 541 -10.35 9.75 15.45
N PRO A 542 -11.55 9.86 14.89
CA PRO A 542 -12.77 9.64 15.65
C PRO A 542 -12.80 8.25 16.30
N HIS A 543 -13.46 8.13 17.44
CA HIS A 543 -13.67 6.86 18.15
C HIS A 543 -12.40 6.09 18.55
N LEU A 544 -11.22 6.73 18.49
CA LEU A 544 -9.97 6.09 18.90
C LEU A 544 -9.89 5.89 20.43
N SER A 545 -10.53 6.78 21.19
CA SER A 545 -10.59 6.68 22.65
C SER A 545 -11.37 5.44 23.08
N MET A 546 -10.89 4.77 24.12
CA MET A 546 -11.60 3.67 24.78
C MET A 546 -12.76 4.25 25.59
N GLU A 547 -13.88 4.44 24.94
CA GLU A 547 -15.15 4.74 25.61
C GLU A 547 -15.62 3.54 26.43
N THR A 548 -16.53 3.78 27.38
CA THR A 548 -17.03 2.72 28.26
C THR A 548 -17.84 1.73 27.45
N ALA A 549 -17.60 0.43 27.63
CA ALA A 549 -18.32 -0.62 26.95
C ALA A 549 -19.84 -0.49 27.15
N VAL A 550 -20.61 -0.68 26.08
CA VAL A 550 -22.08 -0.65 26.14
C VAL A 550 -22.58 -1.94 26.79
N ARG A 551 -23.54 -1.82 27.70
CA ARG A 551 -24.06 -2.98 28.42
C ARG A 551 -25.08 -3.79 27.62
N ASN A 552 -25.66 -3.26 26.57
CA ASN A 552 -26.71 -3.89 25.79
C ASN A 552 -26.28 -4.09 24.33
N ARG A 553 -26.22 -5.31 23.92
CA ARG A 553 -25.92 -5.77 22.56
C ARG A 553 -27.21 -6.34 21.96
N GLU A 554 -27.62 -5.83 20.80
CA GLU A 554 -28.93 -6.17 20.22
C GLU A 554 -28.88 -6.22 18.70
N ILE A 555 -29.52 -7.21 18.07
CA ILE A 555 -29.77 -7.25 16.63
C ILE A 555 -31.09 -6.52 16.35
N ALA A 556 -31.02 -5.30 15.86
CA ALA A 556 -32.16 -4.44 15.60
C ALA A 556 -32.97 -4.89 14.38
N SER A 557 -32.29 -5.20 13.27
CA SER A 557 -32.95 -5.72 12.06
C SER A 557 -32.05 -6.66 11.27
N ALA A 558 -32.69 -7.57 10.53
CA ALA A 558 -32.00 -8.48 9.63
C ALA A 558 -32.90 -8.81 8.44
N THR A 559 -32.44 -8.53 7.23
CA THR A 559 -33.20 -8.65 5.98
C THR A 559 -32.37 -9.30 4.89
N CYS A 560 -33.06 -9.94 3.94
CA CYS A 560 -32.47 -10.42 2.71
C CYS A 560 -33.40 -10.06 1.55
N SER A 561 -32.95 -9.16 0.69
CA SER A 561 -33.68 -8.70 -0.49
C SER A 561 -32.70 -8.33 -1.61
N ASP A 562 -33.15 -8.48 -2.86
CA ASP A 562 -32.38 -8.08 -4.05
C ASP A 562 -30.93 -8.61 -4.05
N GLY A 563 -30.77 -9.88 -3.69
CA GLY A 563 -29.44 -10.52 -3.65
C GLY A 563 -28.53 -10.03 -2.52
N THR A 564 -29.08 -9.30 -1.54
CA THR A 564 -28.29 -8.64 -0.49
C THR A 564 -28.81 -8.98 0.89
N VAL A 565 -27.93 -9.41 1.77
CA VAL A 565 -28.20 -9.56 3.20
C VAL A 565 -27.76 -8.30 3.93
N ARG A 566 -28.67 -7.69 4.71
CA ARG A 566 -28.36 -6.56 5.57
C ARG A 566 -28.74 -6.88 7.00
N VAL A 567 -27.84 -6.56 7.93
CA VAL A 567 -28.09 -6.71 9.37
C VAL A 567 -27.64 -5.44 10.07
N HIS A 568 -28.53 -4.87 10.85
CA HIS A 568 -28.26 -3.75 11.72
C HIS A 568 -28.29 -4.21 13.18
N TRP A 569 -27.27 -3.81 13.96
CA TRP A 569 -27.19 -4.12 15.39
C TRP A 569 -26.53 -2.98 16.17
N TYR A 570 -26.74 -2.99 17.48
CA TYR A 570 -26.08 -2.10 18.43
C TYR A 570 -25.01 -2.86 19.21
N ASP A 571 -23.86 -2.22 19.45
CA ASP A 571 -22.72 -2.83 20.11
C ASP A 571 -21.77 -1.79 20.72
N ASP A 572 -20.64 -2.26 21.26
CA ASP A 572 -19.59 -1.46 21.82
C ASP A 572 -19.05 -0.38 20.86
N PRO A 573 -18.46 0.71 21.40
CA PRO A 573 -17.78 1.72 20.60
C PRO A 573 -16.71 1.15 19.66
N PRO A 574 -16.49 1.75 18.48
CA PRO A 574 -15.52 1.25 17.52
C PRO A 574 -14.11 1.04 18.08
N GLY A 575 -13.63 1.95 18.92
CA GLY A 575 -12.31 1.83 19.54
C GLY A 575 -12.15 0.64 20.48
N VAL A 576 -13.25 0.18 21.10
CA VAL A 576 -13.28 -1.03 21.93
C VAL A 576 -13.45 -2.27 21.06
N LEU A 577 -14.39 -2.21 20.13
CA LEU A 577 -14.82 -3.33 19.31
C LEU A 577 -13.71 -3.86 18.40
N LEU A 578 -13.10 -2.98 17.61
CA LEU A 578 -12.07 -3.35 16.63
C LEU A 578 -10.76 -3.82 17.26
N ARG A 579 -10.49 -3.45 18.51
CA ARG A 579 -9.29 -3.88 19.23
C ARG A 579 -9.39 -5.26 19.87
N ARG A 580 -10.62 -5.72 20.17
CA ARG A 580 -10.83 -6.88 21.07
C ARG A 580 -11.54 -8.04 20.42
N ALA A 581 -12.10 -7.85 19.25
CA ALA A 581 -12.92 -8.86 18.61
C ALA A 581 -12.49 -9.14 17.17
N PHE A 582 -12.11 -10.38 16.92
CA PHE A 582 -12.03 -10.95 15.59
C PHE A 582 -12.41 -12.44 15.71
N PRO A 583 -13.35 -12.91 14.91
CA PRO A 583 -14.25 -12.11 14.06
C PRO A 583 -15.25 -11.29 14.90
N LEU A 584 -15.62 -10.11 14.37
CA LEU A 584 -16.70 -9.30 14.93
C LEU A 584 -18.05 -9.91 14.68
N ILE A 585 -18.23 -10.42 13.47
CA ILE A 585 -19.43 -11.08 12.98
C ILE A 585 -19.08 -12.35 12.22
N GLU A 586 -20.04 -13.26 12.17
CA GLU A 586 -19.97 -14.44 11.31
C GLU A 586 -21.28 -14.60 10.54
N LEU A 587 -21.17 -14.96 9.27
CA LEU A 587 -22.29 -15.44 8.47
C LEU A 587 -22.12 -16.95 8.25
N HIS A 588 -23.17 -17.69 8.55
CA HIS A 588 -23.20 -19.15 8.45
C HIS A 588 -24.18 -19.58 7.38
N MET A 589 -23.82 -20.61 6.63
CA MET A 589 -24.72 -21.34 5.74
C MET A 589 -24.83 -22.80 6.15
N ARG A 590 -25.89 -23.47 5.73
CA ARG A 590 -26.04 -24.92 5.95
C ARG A 590 -25.20 -25.70 4.95
N ASP A 591 -24.38 -26.62 5.45
CA ASP A 591 -23.69 -27.60 4.61
C ASP A 591 -24.67 -28.69 4.09
N ALA A 592 -24.18 -29.58 3.23
CA ALA A 592 -24.97 -30.69 2.68
C ALA A 592 -25.57 -31.62 3.76
N SER A 593 -25.05 -31.61 4.99
CA SER A 593 -25.56 -32.37 6.14
C SER A 593 -26.58 -31.58 6.97
N GLY A 594 -26.90 -30.34 6.57
CA GLY A 594 -27.81 -29.45 7.27
C GLY A 594 -27.18 -28.72 8.46
N ARG A 595 -25.87 -28.85 8.69
CA ARG A 595 -25.18 -28.17 9.79
C ARG A 595 -24.75 -26.76 9.37
N TRP A 596 -24.82 -25.82 10.30
CA TRP A 596 -24.34 -24.46 10.11
C TRP A 596 -22.81 -24.43 10.05
N ARG A 597 -22.28 -23.78 9.05
CA ARG A 597 -20.85 -23.53 8.86
C ARG A 597 -20.61 -22.05 8.63
N VAL A 598 -19.57 -21.51 9.24
CA VAL A 598 -19.09 -20.15 8.94
C VAL A 598 -18.65 -20.11 7.48
N VAL A 599 -19.14 -19.12 6.74
CA VAL A 599 -18.81 -18.89 5.33
C VAL A 599 -18.19 -17.52 5.08
N VAL A 600 -18.50 -16.54 5.94
CA VAL A 600 -17.98 -15.17 5.85
C VAL A 600 -17.77 -14.61 7.25
N GLU A 601 -16.69 -13.90 7.44
CA GLU A 601 -16.34 -13.11 8.61
C GLU A 601 -16.16 -11.62 8.19
N ASP A 602 -15.96 -10.72 9.14
CA ASP A 602 -15.80 -9.27 8.88
C ASP A 602 -14.44 -8.89 8.24
N ASP A 603 -13.81 -9.81 7.56
CA ASP A 603 -12.60 -9.60 6.74
C ASP A 603 -12.74 -10.25 5.36
N ASP A 604 -13.91 -10.18 4.78
CA ASP A 604 -14.23 -10.74 3.47
C ASP A 604 -14.58 -9.65 2.45
N LEU A 605 -14.06 -9.79 1.23
CA LEU A 605 -14.25 -8.82 0.14
C LEU A 605 -15.73 -8.65 -0.26
N SER A 606 -16.60 -9.64 -0.01
CA SER A 606 -18.04 -9.57 -0.30
C SER A 606 -18.87 -8.85 0.77
N LEU A 607 -18.24 -8.51 1.90
CA LEU A 607 -18.91 -7.92 3.06
C LEU A 607 -18.49 -6.47 3.24
N GLU A 608 -19.42 -5.59 3.54
CA GLU A 608 -19.17 -4.21 3.98
C GLU A 608 -19.67 -4.08 5.41
N LEU A 609 -18.77 -3.68 6.31
CA LEU A 609 -19.12 -3.35 7.69
C LEU A 609 -19.02 -1.84 7.87
N ARG A 610 -20.10 -1.22 8.33
CA ARG A 610 -20.21 0.23 8.51
C ARG A 610 -20.67 0.60 9.91
N LEU A 611 -20.15 1.70 10.42
CA LEU A 611 -20.72 2.43 11.55
C LEU A 611 -21.77 3.39 10.99
N LEU A 612 -23.04 3.22 11.40
CA LEU A 612 -24.13 4.06 10.93
C LEU A 612 -24.30 5.31 11.79
N GLU A 613 -24.28 5.11 13.11
CA GLU A 613 -24.49 6.18 14.08
C GLU A 613 -23.65 5.93 15.34
N SER A 614 -23.28 7.01 15.97
CA SER A 614 -22.55 6.97 17.23
C SER A 614 -23.26 7.91 18.22
N ALA A 615 -23.87 7.31 19.23
CA ALA A 615 -24.52 8.02 20.33
C ALA A 615 -23.83 7.64 21.65
N PRO A 616 -23.95 8.46 22.72
CA PRO A 616 -23.30 8.16 23.99
C PRO A 616 -23.61 6.78 24.57
N ASP A 617 -24.80 6.27 24.29
CA ASP A 617 -25.30 5.03 24.87
C ASP A 617 -25.41 3.87 23.89
N ALA A 618 -25.17 4.08 22.58
CA ALA A 618 -25.31 3.04 21.56
C ALA A 618 -24.54 3.40 20.27
N HIS A 619 -23.86 2.41 19.72
CA HIS A 619 -23.23 2.51 18.42
C HIS A 619 -23.91 1.55 17.45
N GLY A 620 -24.53 2.11 16.42
CA GLY A 620 -25.24 1.35 15.39
C GLY A 620 -24.29 0.89 14.31
N TRP A 621 -24.27 -0.40 14.07
CA TRP A 621 -23.46 -1.05 13.07
C TRP A 621 -24.32 -1.72 12.01
N GLU A 622 -23.84 -1.74 10.78
CA GLU A 622 -24.49 -2.46 9.69
C GLU A 622 -23.48 -3.32 8.94
N ILE A 623 -23.88 -4.53 8.60
CA ILE A 623 -23.27 -5.26 7.50
C ILE A 623 -24.17 -5.22 6.27
N THR A 624 -23.51 -5.20 5.12
CA THR A 624 -24.10 -5.48 3.82
C THR A 624 -23.27 -6.58 3.16
N TRP A 625 -23.85 -7.74 2.98
CA TRP A 625 -23.22 -8.89 2.34
C TRP A 625 -23.87 -9.20 0.99
N ARG A 626 -23.04 -9.37 -0.05
CA ARG A 626 -23.46 -9.69 -1.42
C ARG A 626 -22.77 -10.94 -1.89
N PRO A 627 -23.35 -12.12 -1.64
CA PRO A 627 -22.82 -13.38 -2.11
C PRO A 627 -22.95 -13.50 -3.65
N GLU A 628 -22.05 -14.27 -4.27
CA GLU A 628 -22.18 -14.63 -5.69
C GLU A 628 -23.42 -15.49 -5.97
N ILE A 629 -23.75 -16.35 -5.02
CA ILE A 629 -24.95 -17.18 -5.05
C ILE A 629 -25.71 -16.95 -3.75
N LEU A 630 -26.93 -16.42 -3.86
CA LEU A 630 -27.78 -16.14 -2.72
C LEU A 630 -28.29 -17.46 -2.11
N PRO A 631 -27.98 -17.76 -0.84
CA PRO A 631 -28.50 -18.93 -0.18
C PRO A 631 -29.98 -18.76 0.21
N ALA A 632 -30.73 -19.86 0.38
CA ALA A 632 -32.12 -19.80 0.86
C ALA A 632 -32.21 -19.30 2.31
N GLU A 633 -31.23 -19.64 3.14
CA GLU A 633 -31.12 -19.21 4.53
C GLU A 633 -29.69 -18.85 4.90
N VAL A 634 -29.53 -17.77 5.69
CA VAL A 634 -28.27 -17.33 6.30
C VAL A 634 -28.50 -17.16 7.79
N ARG A 635 -27.55 -17.57 8.61
CA ARG A 635 -27.53 -17.23 10.03
C ARG A 635 -26.43 -16.19 10.27
N PHE A 636 -26.83 -15.00 10.67
CA PHE A 636 -25.93 -13.99 11.22
C PHE A 636 -25.64 -14.32 12.67
N ALA A 637 -24.40 -14.21 13.08
CA ALA A 637 -23.96 -14.39 14.45
C ALA A 637 -23.03 -13.25 14.89
N LEU A 638 -23.22 -12.80 16.11
CA LEU A 638 -22.31 -11.96 16.87
C LEU A 638 -21.63 -12.87 17.91
N PRO A 639 -20.37 -13.27 17.75
CA PRO A 639 -19.69 -14.19 18.66
C PRO A 639 -19.71 -13.73 20.12
N ALA A 640 -19.71 -14.68 21.06
CA ALA A 640 -19.62 -14.37 22.49
C ALA A 640 -18.33 -13.66 22.82
N ARG A 641 -18.37 -12.60 23.65
CA ARG A 641 -17.19 -11.84 24.07
C ARG A 641 -17.42 -11.05 25.36
N ASN A 642 -16.37 -10.81 26.11
CA ASN A 642 -16.37 -9.93 27.30
C ASN A 642 -17.56 -10.20 28.29
N GLY A 643 -17.95 -11.46 28.43
CA GLY A 643 -19.10 -11.84 29.25
C GLY A 643 -20.48 -11.63 28.61
N LEU A 644 -20.53 -11.11 27.37
CA LEU A 644 -21.76 -11.05 26.58
C LEU A 644 -21.95 -12.37 25.83
N PRO A 645 -23.19 -12.92 25.80
CA PRO A 645 -23.48 -14.17 25.10
C PRO A 645 -23.43 -13.98 23.58
N GLU A 646 -23.30 -15.08 22.86
CA GLU A 646 -23.52 -15.10 21.41
C GLU A 646 -24.97 -14.69 21.10
N LEU A 647 -25.13 -13.82 20.08
CA LEU A 647 -26.43 -13.47 19.51
C LEU A 647 -26.50 -13.96 18.07
N THR A 648 -27.59 -14.64 17.75
CA THR A 648 -27.78 -15.13 16.37
C THR A 648 -29.14 -14.76 15.83
N ARG A 649 -29.22 -14.57 14.50
CA ARG A 649 -30.44 -14.32 13.74
C ARG A 649 -30.42 -15.11 12.44
N THR A 650 -31.45 -15.98 12.25
CA THR A 650 -31.65 -16.64 10.96
C THR A 650 -32.45 -15.73 10.03
N ILE A 651 -32.01 -15.63 8.79
CA ILE A 651 -32.55 -14.76 7.76
C ILE A 651 -32.92 -15.64 6.57
N THR A 652 -34.19 -15.59 6.15
CA THR A 652 -34.66 -16.27 4.94
C THR A 652 -34.54 -15.35 3.76
N CYS A 653 -33.86 -15.80 2.71
CA CYS A 653 -33.70 -15.07 1.45
C CYS A 653 -34.78 -15.51 0.46
N ARG A 654 -35.50 -14.55 -0.11
CA ARG A 654 -36.62 -14.79 -1.04
C ARG A 654 -36.30 -14.18 -2.42
#